data_6c25d11735fc2c52dfd9315c8d3629c7
#
_entry.id   6c25d11735fc2c52dfd9315c8d3629c7
#
_cell.length_a   1.000
_cell.length_b   1.000
_cell.length_c   1.000
_cell.angle_alpha   90.00
_cell.angle_beta   90.00
_cell.angle_gamma   90.00
#
_symmetry.space_group_name_H-M   'P 1'
#
loop_
_entity.id
_entity.type
_entity.pdbx_description
1 polymer ?
#
loop_
_entity_poly.entity_id
_entity_poly.type
_entity_poly.pdbx_seq_one_letter_code
_entity_poly.pdbx_strand_id
1 'polypeptide(L)'
;MICHVAICTPPYATLSYLTPEEFPDFPWRIGLRVAVPLGNGAIRVGVVTAIFADDDKRALEECAAGQHSAKKNGDITLRPLTWPLELVPLLPRDYMDTVEQLAARQYSSPGRILGNLLPQGLRVTARIRVRQYLPDVDGKGRKPRLFALRDIPSMPAAERAALAQNFTRGRAELLMLAEDAADGELCALTCEPPWPVRPNAVKQRELLDWLLQHGAVPRKKLRAALPDSAATLTALIKNKLVELRPASPDDEEPEPEEALLPPPEPPFRLTDEQQAALDGYCEEMDALARGEQRPFAHLLFGVTGSGKTAVYLELAHACLARGRSALILAPEVAIALKLRRDVEQRFPGTPVFFYHGYQSQQQRERTFRRLAARKDPCLVIGTRSALFLPVPPLGAIVLDEEHDGSFKQEDRLPYQAKEVAWERARRHRALLILGSATPDIKTFHAAREGLFPLSRLTRRAGGGSLPAIELVDIKDQPASKLLSPRAVEALRETVQRGEQAVVLLNRRGYAPLMYCLNCGAVAKCPNCDIALTYHKKREQLVCHYCGHTRPFPSPCEKCGGLNFLPMGEGTEKLEESLAGEELAGALPPGGRVLRLDRDSTSRPGRMEEILSAFARQEAQVLVGTQMLSKGHHFPNVTLAVVADGDMGLNMPDYRSAERTFQLLVQSSGRAGRGEKPGRVLIQTRDIQHYCWQFVKSGDYEGFYEHEIALRKQRRYPPFVKLALIRLSYPWDWKDGQSRVNAFSAALRAHGRALGLTVLGPAPAPLARIQGRTRFQCLIKADAWPQVRQVYALALRDMGTLPHELRISLDLDPVNML
;
A
#
# COMPACT_ATOMS: atom_id res chain seq x y z
N MET A 1 -32.81 -23.22 -2.68
CA MET A 1 -32.51 -21.75 -2.68
C MET A 1 -31.47 -21.46 -3.73
N ILE A 2 -31.52 -20.27 -4.34
CA ILE A 2 -30.55 -19.80 -5.32
C ILE A 2 -29.57 -18.86 -4.61
N CYS A 3 -28.26 -19.11 -4.76
CA CYS A 3 -27.18 -18.27 -4.23
C CYS A 3 -26.45 -17.58 -5.37
N HIS A 4 -26.33 -16.26 -5.32
CA HIS A 4 -25.36 -15.54 -6.14
C HIS A 4 -23.99 -15.60 -5.47
N VAL A 5 -22.99 -16.00 -6.20
CA VAL A 5 -21.64 -16.25 -5.68
C VAL A 5 -20.61 -15.50 -6.49
N ALA A 6 -19.88 -14.62 -5.83
CA ALA A 6 -18.76 -13.89 -6.41
C ALA A 6 -17.50 -14.76 -6.40
N ILE A 7 -16.99 -15.13 -7.57
CA ILE A 7 -15.80 -16.00 -7.73
C ILE A 7 -14.53 -15.20 -7.45
N CYS A 8 -13.73 -15.61 -6.46
CA CYS A 8 -12.53 -14.90 -6.00
C CYS A 8 -11.27 -15.09 -6.86
N THR A 9 -11.38 -15.85 -7.96
CA THR A 9 -10.30 -16.12 -8.93
C THR A 9 -10.82 -15.88 -10.34
N PRO A 10 -9.98 -15.78 -11.38
CA PRO A 10 -10.49 -15.69 -12.75
C PRO A 10 -11.53 -16.78 -13.06
N PRO A 11 -12.69 -16.44 -13.65
CA PRO A 11 -13.01 -15.19 -14.37
C PRO A 11 -13.52 -14.02 -13.51
N TYR A 12 -13.51 -14.10 -12.17
CA TYR A 12 -14.01 -13.07 -11.23
C TYR A 12 -15.48 -12.68 -11.43
N ALA A 13 -16.27 -13.53 -12.04
CA ALA A 13 -17.68 -13.28 -12.29
C ALA A 13 -18.53 -13.55 -11.03
N THR A 14 -19.71 -12.96 -10.96
CA THR A 14 -20.77 -13.39 -10.06
C THR A 14 -21.66 -14.38 -10.82
N LEU A 15 -21.80 -15.58 -10.28
CA LEU A 15 -22.53 -16.67 -10.90
C LEU A 15 -23.60 -17.17 -9.93
N SER A 16 -24.69 -17.76 -10.47
CA SER A 16 -25.82 -18.29 -9.72
C SER A 16 -25.72 -19.80 -9.58
N TYR A 17 -25.97 -20.28 -8.37
CA TYR A 17 -25.93 -21.70 -8.02
C TYR A 17 -27.13 -22.09 -7.15
N LEU A 18 -27.52 -23.37 -7.20
CA LEU A 18 -28.47 -23.97 -6.26
C LEU A 18 -27.73 -24.36 -4.96
N THR A 19 -28.44 -24.33 -3.85
CA THR A 19 -27.91 -24.93 -2.61
C THR A 19 -27.93 -26.46 -2.76
N PRO A 20 -26.90 -27.19 -2.26
CA PRO A 20 -26.86 -28.64 -2.39
C PRO A 20 -27.95 -29.31 -1.54
N GLU A 21 -28.57 -30.36 -2.06
CA GLU A 21 -29.61 -31.13 -1.38
C GLU A 21 -29.13 -31.82 -0.09
N GLU A 22 -27.81 -32.07 0.01
CA GLU A 22 -27.18 -32.65 1.19
C GLU A 22 -27.16 -31.70 2.41
N PHE A 23 -27.48 -30.44 2.19
CA PHE A 23 -27.49 -29.40 3.24
C PHE A 23 -28.88 -28.74 3.40
N PRO A 24 -29.97 -29.49 3.68
CA PRO A 24 -31.33 -28.96 3.70
C PRO A 24 -31.57 -27.89 4.76
N ASP A 25 -30.95 -28.04 5.95
CA ASP A 25 -31.12 -27.16 7.10
C ASP A 25 -29.89 -26.27 7.35
N PHE A 26 -29.01 -26.16 6.36
CA PHE A 26 -27.80 -25.33 6.52
C PHE A 26 -28.16 -23.84 6.47
N PRO A 27 -27.67 -23.01 7.43
CA PRO A 27 -28.00 -21.59 7.50
C PRO A 27 -27.20 -20.77 6.47
N TRP A 28 -27.64 -20.85 5.21
CA TRP A 28 -27.02 -20.05 4.13
C TRP A 28 -27.12 -18.56 4.43
N ARG A 29 -26.00 -17.86 4.35
CA ARG A 29 -25.91 -16.41 4.63
C ARG A 29 -24.93 -15.72 3.69
N ILE A 30 -25.18 -14.43 3.45
CA ILE A 30 -24.25 -13.56 2.74
C ILE A 30 -22.91 -13.51 3.50
N GLY A 31 -21.78 -13.51 2.74
CA GLY A 31 -20.44 -13.53 3.31
C GLY A 31 -19.87 -14.93 3.59
N LEU A 32 -20.65 -16.00 3.43
CA LEU A 32 -20.13 -17.37 3.46
C LEU A 32 -19.24 -17.63 2.26
N ARG A 33 -18.07 -18.23 2.49
CA ARG A 33 -17.26 -18.77 1.42
C ARG A 33 -17.79 -20.16 1.05
N VAL A 34 -17.80 -20.41 -0.24
CA VAL A 34 -18.31 -21.67 -0.80
C VAL A 34 -17.37 -22.21 -1.87
N ALA A 35 -17.29 -23.52 -1.99
CA ALA A 35 -16.65 -24.18 -3.10
C ALA A 35 -17.69 -24.33 -4.23
N VAL A 36 -17.36 -23.88 -5.44
CA VAL A 36 -18.26 -23.89 -6.60
C VAL A 36 -17.62 -24.54 -7.82
N PRO A 37 -18.37 -25.33 -8.61
CA PRO A 37 -17.87 -25.91 -9.84
C PRO A 37 -17.96 -24.88 -10.97
N LEU A 38 -16.90 -24.72 -11.75
CA LEU A 38 -16.92 -23.99 -13.02
C LEU A 38 -17.22 -24.94 -14.21
N GLY A 39 -17.49 -24.36 -15.37
CA GLY A 39 -17.87 -25.10 -16.58
C GLY A 39 -16.90 -26.18 -17.01
N ASN A 40 -15.61 -26.06 -16.70
CA ASN A 40 -14.56 -27.03 -16.98
C ASN A 40 -14.33 -28.06 -15.86
N GLY A 41 -15.24 -28.17 -14.88
CA GLY A 41 -15.12 -29.06 -13.73
C GLY A 41 -14.17 -28.59 -12.63
N ALA A 42 -13.48 -27.47 -12.81
CA ALA A 42 -12.59 -26.92 -11.78
C ALA A 42 -13.39 -26.34 -10.60
N ILE A 43 -13.02 -26.72 -9.37
CA ILE A 43 -13.62 -26.14 -8.17
C ILE A 43 -12.88 -24.88 -7.77
N ARG A 44 -13.64 -23.80 -7.48
CA ARG A 44 -13.11 -22.51 -7.07
C ARG A 44 -13.76 -22.06 -5.76
N VAL A 45 -13.09 -21.12 -5.08
CA VAL A 45 -13.68 -20.41 -3.94
C VAL A 45 -14.48 -19.23 -4.45
N GLY A 46 -15.71 -19.14 -3.99
CA GLY A 46 -16.56 -17.97 -4.13
C GLY A 46 -17.10 -17.53 -2.78
N VAL A 47 -17.72 -16.36 -2.76
CA VAL A 47 -18.40 -15.79 -1.60
C VAL A 47 -19.85 -15.50 -1.96
N VAL A 48 -20.78 -15.92 -1.11
CA VAL A 48 -22.22 -15.67 -1.29
C VAL A 48 -22.50 -14.18 -1.14
N THR A 49 -23.06 -13.57 -2.17
CA THR A 49 -23.41 -12.14 -2.21
C THR A 49 -24.92 -11.90 -2.06
N ALA A 50 -25.75 -12.82 -2.55
CA ALA A 50 -27.20 -12.75 -2.39
C ALA A 50 -27.81 -14.16 -2.30
N ILE A 51 -28.99 -14.25 -1.71
CA ILE A 51 -29.74 -15.51 -1.54
C ILE A 51 -31.22 -15.25 -1.89
N PHE A 52 -31.80 -16.13 -2.69
CA PHE A 52 -33.19 -16.04 -3.17
C PHE A 52 -33.93 -17.37 -2.97
N ALA A 53 -35.24 -17.30 -2.92
CA ALA A 53 -36.06 -18.50 -2.97
C ALA A 53 -35.98 -19.18 -4.37
N ASP A 54 -36.30 -20.46 -4.46
CA ASP A 54 -36.15 -21.22 -5.70
C ASP A 54 -37.09 -20.72 -6.84
N ASP A 55 -38.18 -20.06 -6.49
CA ASP A 55 -39.23 -19.54 -7.39
C ASP A 55 -39.08 -18.02 -7.65
N ASP A 56 -38.02 -17.38 -7.17
CA ASP A 56 -37.87 -15.95 -7.37
C ASP A 56 -37.51 -15.61 -8.84
N LYS A 57 -38.53 -15.09 -9.56
CA LYS A 57 -38.39 -14.70 -10.96
C LYS A 57 -37.30 -13.68 -11.21
N ARG A 58 -37.01 -12.77 -10.24
CA ARG A 58 -35.93 -11.80 -10.36
C ARG A 58 -34.56 -12.47 -10.39
N ALA A 59 -34.34 -13.44 -9.51
CA ALA A 59 -33.09 -14.21 -9.51
C ALA A 59 -32.86 -14.93 -10.84
N LEU A 60 -33.94 -15.47 -11.44
CA LEU A 60 -33.88 -16.14 -12.74
C LEU A 60 -33.66 -15.16 -13.89
N GLU A 61 -34.26 -13.97 -13.86
CA GLU A 61 -34.06 -12.92 -14.86
C GLU A 61 -32.62 -12.33 -14.78
N GLU A 62 -32.09 -12.11 -13.60
CA GLU A 62 -30.70 -11.70 -13.40
C GLU A 62 -29.71 -12.78 -13.88
N CYS A 63 -30.03 -14.06 -13.69
CA CYS A 63 -29.27 -15.18 -14.27
C CYS A 63 -29.32 -15.16 -15.81
N ALA A 64 -30.44 -14.79 -16.41
CA ALA A 64 -30.59 -14.70 -17.85
C ALA A 64 -29.89 -13.51 -18.47
N ALA A 65 -29.85 -12.38 -17.77
CA ALA A 65 -29.16 -11.16 -18.15
C ALA A 65 -27.62 -11.23 -17.96
N GLY A 66 -27.16 -12.06 -17.03
CA GLY A 66 -25.75 -12.35 -16.82
C GLY A 66 -25.18 -13.27 -17.89
N GLN A 67 -24.32 -12.80 -18.75
CA GLN A 67 -23.75 -13.41 -19.97
C GLN A 67 -23.03 -14.77 -19.83
N HIS A 68 -23.23 -15.55 -18.76
CA HIS A 68 -22.44 -16.77 -18.51
C HIS A 68 -23.24 -18.03 -18.14
N SER A 69 -24.51 -18.09 -18.46
CA SER A 69 -25.25 -19.38 -18.44
C SER A 69 -24.93 -20.17 -19.70
N ALA A 70 -24.53 -21.43 -19.55
CA ALA A 70 -24.41 -22.36 -20.67
C ALA A 70 -25.80 -22.58 -21.26
N LYS A 71 -26.13 -21.90 -22.35
CA LYS A 71 -27.36 -22.13 -23.10
C LYS A 71 -27.28 -23.50 -23.76
N LYS A 72 -27.97 -24.49 -23.23
CA LYS A 72 -28.45 -25.67 -23.99
C LYS A 72 -29.95 -25.54 -24.09
N ASN A 73 -30.45 -25.34 -25.27
CA ASN A 73 -31.90 -25.36 -25.63
C ASN A 73 -32.82 -24.39 -24.87
N GLY A 74 -32.39 -23.17 -24.54
CA GLY A 74 -33.31 -22.14 -24.02
C GLY A 74 -33.60 -22.19 -22.51
N ASP A 75 -33.36 -23.31 -21.83
CA ASP A 75 -33.55 -23.45 -20.39
C ASP A 75 -32.23 -23.25 -19.62
N ILE A 76 -32.28 -22.41 -18.59
CA ILE A 76 -31.12 -22.14 -17.70
C ILE A 76 -31.11 -23.24 -16.63
N THR A 77 -30.16 -24.18 -16.76
CA THR A 77 -29.92 -25.19 -15.72
C THR A 77 -28.85 -24.70 -14.75
N LEU A 78 -29.27 -24.37 -13.51
CA LEU A 78 -28.35 -24.00 -12.43
C LEU A 78 -27.67 -25.25 -11.85
N ARG A 79 -26.37 -25.16 -11.59
CA ARG A 79 -25.61 -26.22 -10.91
C ARG A 79 -25.67 -26.03 -9.40
N PRO A 80 -25.60 -27.09 -8.59
CA PRO A 80 -25.47 -26.94 -7.13
C PRO A 80 -24.05 -26.47 -6.74
N LEU A 81 -23.96 -25.79 -5.61
CA LEU A 81 -22.70 -25.55 -4.91
C LEU A 81 -22.03 -26.89 -4.55
N THR A 82 -20.71 -26.93 -4.50
CA THR A 82 -20.00 -28.16 -4.11
C THR A 82 -19.99 -28.34 -2.59
N TRP A 83 -19.63 -27.28 -1.82
CA TRP A 83 -19.48 -27.38 -0.37
C TRP A 83 -19.41 -25.98 0.30
N PRO A 84 -20.04 -25.77 1.46
CA PRO A 84 -19.81 -24.59 2.26
C PRO A 84 -18.43 -24.66 2.93
N LEU A 85 -17.68 -23.55 2.97
CA LEU A 85 -16.33 -23.52 3.54
C LEU A 85 -16.29 -23.09 5.01
N GLU A 86 -17.39 -22.65 5.58
CA GLU A 86 -17.59 -22.34 7.00
C GLU A 86 -19.03 -22.61 7.43
N LEU A 87 -19.25 -22.78 8.73
CA LEU A 87 -20.58 -22.84 9.34
C LEU A 87 -21.16 -21.43 9.62
N VAL A 88 -20.30 -20.46 9.84
CA VAL A 88 -20.63 -19.06 10.10
C VAL A 88 -19.89 -18.20 9.08
N PRO A 89 -20.51 -17.16 8.50
CA PRO A 89 -19.86 -16.30 7.53
C PRO A 89 -18.51 -15.78 8.03
N LEU A 90 -17.45 -15.98 7.24
CA LEU A 90 -16.14 -15.41 7.50
C LEU A 90 -16.14 -13.89 7.29
N LEU A 91 -16.98 -13.41 6.38
CA LEU A 91 -17.11 -12.01 6.04
C LEU A 91 -18.42 -11.45 6.60
N PRO A 92 -18.37 -10.53 7.56
CA PRO A 92 -19.57 -9.93 8.11
C PRO A 92 -20.27 -9.04 7.06
N ARG A 93 -21.53 -8.70 7.29
CA ARG A 93 -22.39 -7.98 6.34
C ARG A 93 -21.79 -6.62 5.94
N ASP A 94 -21.29 -5.86 6.90
CA ASP A 94 -20.64 -4.56 6.66
C ASP A 94 -19.39 -4.65 5.77
N TYR A 95 -18.65 -5.77 5.88
CA TYR A 95 -17.55 -6.08 4.98
C TYR A 95 -18.03 -6.29 3.55
N MET A 96 -19.09 -7.09 3.37
CA MET A 96 -19.67 -7.36 2.05
C MET A 96 -20.25 -6.10 1.41
N ASP A 97 -20.92 -5.26 2.18
CA ASP A 97 -21.41 -3.97 1.73
C ASP A 97 -20.27 -3.04 1.27
N THR A 98 -19.12 -3.08 1.97
CA THR A 98 -17.91 -2.34 1.55
C THR A 98 -17.36 -2.87 0.23
N VAL A 99 -17.36 -4.19 0.04
CA VAL A 99 -16.94 -4.84 -1.21
C VAL A 99 -17.85 -4.45 -2.38
N GLU A 100 -19.17 -4.47 -2.19
CA GLU A 100 -20.15 -4.07 -3.21
C GLU A 100 -19.99 -2.60 -3.62
N GLN A 101 -19.78 -1.72 -2.64
CA GLN A 101 -19.57 -0.31 -2.92
C GLN A 101 -18.25 -0.06 -3.68
N LEU A 102 -17.16 -0.73 -3.28
CA LEU A 102 -15.91 -0.67 -4.03
C LEU A 102 -16.07 -1.20 -5.45
N ALA A 103 -16.81 -2.30 -5.64
CA ALA A 103 -17.09 -2.87 -6.94
C ALA A 103 -17.84 -1.87 -7.84
N ALA A 104 -18.92 -1.27 -7.33
CA ALA A 104 -19.68 -0.25 -8.04
C ALA A 104 -18.85 0.99 -8.36
N ARG A 105 -18.03 1.44 -7.40
CA ARG A 105 -17.16 2.61 -7.55
C ARG A 105 -16.07 2.40 -8.60
N GLN A 106 -15.40 1.25 -8.57
CA GLN A 106 -14.29 0.93 -9.47
C GLN A 106 -14.74 0.31 -10.80
N TYR A 107 -16.04 0.25 -11.05
CA TYR A 107 -16.60 -0.41 -12.23
C TYR A 107 -16.03 -1.84 -12.40
N SER A 108 -16.06 -2.59 -11.32
CA SER A 108 -15.46 -3.92 -11.19
C SER A 108 -16.46 -4.92 -10.59
N SER A 109 -16.18 -6.21 -10.68
CA SER A 109 -17.00 -7.23 -10.04
C SER A 109 -16.65 -7.42 -8.57
N PRO A 110 -17.61 -7.79 -7.68
CA PRO A 110 -17.35 -8.16 -6.31
C PRO A 110 -16.29 -9.27 -6.19
N GLY A 111 -16.31 -10.25 -7.10
CA GLY A 111 -15.32 -11.34 -7.15
C GLY A 111 -13.88 -10.83 -7.35
N ARG A 112 -13.68 -9.83 -8.21
CA ARG A 112 -12.38 -9.23 -8.41
C ARG A 112 -11.91 -8.43 -7.19
N ILE A 113 -12.82 -7.74 -6.52
CA ILE A 113 -12.53 -7.04 -5.27
C ILE A 113 -12.07 -8.05 -4.20
N LEU A 114 -12.90 -9.07 -3.91
CA LEU A 114 -12.60 -10.13 -2.95
C LEU A 114 -11.29 -10.87 -3.30
N GLY A 115 -11.09 -11.16 -4.60
CA GLY A 115 -9.88 -11.79 -5.10
C GLY A 115 -8.60 -10.99 -4.88
N ASN A 116 -8.67 -9.68 -4.65
CA ASN A 116 -7.52 -8.84 -4.32
C ASN A 116 -7.39 -8.57 -2.81
N LEU A 117 -8.49 -8.54 -2.08
CA LEU A 117 -8.50 -8.16 -0.66
C LEU A 117 -8.26 -9.36 0.27
N LEU A 118 -8.84 -10.52 -0.03
CA LEU A 118 -8.69 -11.70 0.80
C LEU A 118 -7.25 -12.24 0.74
N PRO A 119 -6.69 -12.73 1.85
CA PRO A 119 -5.45 -13.50 1.86
C PRO A 119 -5.50 -14.67 0.88
N GLN A 120 -4.36 -15.01 0.27
CA GLN A 120 -4.31 -16.01 -0.81
C GLN A 120 -4.83 -17.39 -0.37
N GLY A 121 -4.51 -17.84 0.85
CA GLY A 121 -4.99 -19.12 1.37
C GLY A 121 -6.50 -19.20 1.48
N LEU A 122 -7.19 -18.07 1.68
CA LEU A 122 -8.66 -18.02 1.74
C LEU A 122 -9.33 -18.12 0.36
N ARG A 123 -8.59 -18.03 -0.75
CA ARG A 123 -9.09 -18.03 -2.13
C ARG A 123 -8.81 -19.31 -2.91
N VAL A 124 -8.08 -20.26 -2.33
CA VAL A 124 -7.58 -21.45 -3.02
C VAL A 124 -8.19 -22.70 -2.40
N THR A 125 -8.78 -23.55 -3.22
CA THR A 125 -9.36 -24.84 -2.79
C THR A 125 -8.34 -25.97 -2.62
N ALA A 126 -7.19 -25.89 -3.29
CA ALA A 126 -6.21 -26.96 -3.32
C ALA A 126 -5.72 -27.43 -1.94
N ARG A 127 -5.70 -26.53 -0.96
CA ARG A 127 -5.26 -26.80 0.41
C ARG A 127 -6.38 -27.14 1.38
N ILE A 128 -7.64 -27.05 0.94
CA ILE A 128 -8.78 -27.31 1.81
C ILE A 128 -9.11 -28.79 1.78
N ARG A 129 -9.23 -29.38 2.96
CA ARG A 129 -9.69 -30.73 3.19
C ARG A 129 -10.84 -30.72 4.18
N VAL A 130 -11.80 -31.62 3.99
CA VAL A 130 -12.83 -31.90 4.99
C VAL A 130 -12.27 -33.02 5.88
N ARG A 131 -12.09 -32.72 7.16
CA ARG A 131 -11.63 -33.67 8.16
C ARG A 131 -12.84 -34.17 8.94
N GLN A 132 -13.11 -35.47 8.86
CA GLN A 132 -14.18 -36.13 9.60
C GLN A 132 -13.61 -36.90 10.79
N TYR A 133 -14.13 -36.63 11.96
CA TYR A 133 -13.84 -37.38 13.17
C TYR A 133 -14.72 -38.63 13.20
N LEU A 134 -14.11 -39.80 13.31
CA LEU A 134 -14.81 -41.05 13.47
C LEU A 134 -15.06 -41.32 14.94
N PRO A 135 -16.27 -41.81 15.36
CA PRO A 135 -16.49 -42.18 16.75
C PRO A 135 -15.54 -43.29 17.15
N ASP A 136 -14.96 -43.14 18.32
CA ASP A 136 -14.08 -44.15 18.93
C ASP A 136 -14.95 -45.26 19.53
N VAL A 137 -15.18 -46.36 18.78
CA VAL A 137 -16.02 -47.48 19.20
C VAL A 137 -15.23 -48.46 20.05
N ASP A 138 -13.88 -48.49 19.97
CA ASP A 138 -13.02 -49.51 20.54
C ASP A 138 -11.90 -48.97 21.47
N GLY A 139 -11.92 -47.68 21.86
CA GLY A 139 -10.86 -47.05 22.68
C GLY A 139 -9.48 -46.96 22.01
N LYS A 140 -9.39 -47.26 20.71
CA LYS A 140 -8.17 -47.22 19.89
C LYS A 140 -8.18 -46.02 18.95
N GLY A 141 -8.21 -44.80 19.40
CA GLY A 141 -8.22 -43.55 18.67
C GLY A 141 -8.09 -43.69 17.14
N ARG A 142 -9.19 -43.67 16.39
CA ARG A 142 -9.18 -43.80 14.92
C ARG A 142 -8.65 -42.52 14.29
N LYS A 143 -7.71 -42.64 13.35
CA LYS A 143 -7.23 -41.49 12.56
C LYS A 143 -8.40 -40.86 11.81
N PRO A 144 -8.54 -39.53 11.83
CA PRO A 144 -9.58 -38.83 11.11
C PRO A 144 -9.46 -39.08 9.59
N ARG A 145 -10.60 -39.17 8.89
CA ARG A 145 -10.62 -39.23 7.42
C ARG A 145 -10.50 -37.83 6.83
N LEU A 146 -9.69 -37.68 5.79
CA LEU A 146 -9.48 -36.43 5.07
C LEU A 146 -9.99 -36.56 3.64
N PHE A 147 -10.86 -35.63 3.24
CA PHE A 147 -11.44 -35.58 1.88
C PHE A 147 -10.99 -34.29 1.19
N ALA A 148 -10.45 -34.38 -0.05
CA ALA A 148 -10.23 -33.18 -0.85
C ALA A 148 -11.56 -32.67 -1.41
N LEU A 149 -11.76 -31.38 -1.48
CA LEU A 149 -13.01 -30.79 -2.01
C LEU A 149 -13.33 -31.26 -3.43
N ARG A 150 -12.29 -31.51 -4.26
CA ARG A 150 -12.45 -32.01 -5.63
C ARG A 150 -13.02 -33.43 -5.71
N ASP A 151 -12.85 -34.20 -4.66
CA ASP A 151 -13.27 -35.63 -4.64
C ASP A 151 -14.71 -35.77 -4.15
N ILE A 152 -15.26 -34.76 -3.47
CA ILE A 152 -16.60 -34.78 -2.88
C ILE A 152 -17.70 -34.98 -3.94
N PRO A 153 -17.71 -34.30 -5.11
CA PRO A 153 -18.76 -34.50 -6.11
C PRO A 153 -18.85 -35.92 -6.68
N SER A 154 -17.75 -36.67 -6.64
CA SER A 154 -17.66 -38.07 -7.13
C SER A 154 -18.02 -39.11 -6.07
N MET A 155 -18.25 -38.72 -4.83
CA MET A 155 -18.65 -39.61 -3.74
C MET A 155 -20.09 -40.13 -3.93
N PRO A 156 -20.40 -41.34 -3.43
CA PRO A 156 -21.76 -41.85 -3.38
C PRO A 156 -22.68 -40.88 -2.62
N ALA A 157 -23.92 -40.68 -3.08
CA ALA A 157 -24.86 -39.70 -2.51
C ALA A 157 -25.08 -39.91 -1.00
N ALA A 158 -25.20 -41.18 -0.56
CA ALA A 158 -25.38 -41.50 0.87
C ALA A 158 -24.16 -41.12 1.73
N GLU A 159 -22.93 -41.33 1.22
CA GLU A 159 -21.68 -40.95 1.94
C GLU A 159 -21.52 -39.44 1.98
N ARG A 160 -21.85 -38.75 0.90
CA ARG A 160 -21.83 -37.29 0.80
C ARG A 160 -22.84 -36.63 1.75
N ALA A 161 -24.08 -37.15 1.83
CA ALA A 161 -25.11 -36.69 2.77
C ALA A 161 -24.66 -36.92 4.25
N ALA A 162 -24.09 -38.08 4.54
CA ALA A 162 -23.55 -38.37 5.89
C ALA A 162 -22.41 -37.43 6.26
N LEU A 163 -21.52 -37.13 5.32
CA LEU A 163 -20.41 -36.18 5.53
C LEU A 163 -20.93 -34.75 5.77
N ALA A 164 -21.94 -34.32 5.00
CA ALA A 164 -22.60 -33.02 5.16
C ALA A 164 -23.31 -32.89 6.50
N GLN A 165 -24.02 -33.94 6.96
CA GLN A 165 -24.63 -33.95 8.30
C GLN A 165 -23.59 -33.89 9.42
N ASN A 166 -22.46 -34.59 9.28
CA ASN A 166 -21.38 -34.52 10.26
C ASN A 166 -20.74 -33.14 10.27
N PHE A 167 -20.59 -32.47 9.12
CA PHE A 167 -20.08 -31.12 9.03
C PHE A 167 -21.02 -30.12 9.74
N THR A 168 -22.31 -30.18 9.47
CA THR A 168 -23.31 -29.30 10.09
C THR A 168 -23.38 -29.48 11.62
N ARG A 169 -23.14 -30.71 12.11
CA ARG A 169 -23.11 -31.04 13.54
C ARG A 169 -21.76 -30.81 14.23
N GLY A 170 -20.77 -30.27 13.51
CA GLY A 170 -19.41 -30.03 14.04
C GLY A 170 -18.57 -31.31 14.26
N ARG A 171 -19.00 -32.47 13.72
CA ARG A 171 -18.25 -33.74 13.75
C ARG A 171 -17.31 -33.88 12.55
N ALA A 172 -17.39 -32.98 11.60
CA ALA A 172 -16.42 -32.79 10.53
C ALA A 172 -16.09 -31.30 10.44
N GLU A 173 -14.88 -30.98 10.08
CA GLU A 173 -14.42 -29.61 9.96
C GLU A 173 -13.55 -29.40 8.72
N LEU A 174 -13.34 -28.17 8.33
CA LEU A 174 -12.41 -27.82 7.27
C LEU A 174 -11.00 -27.63 7.83
N LEU A 175 -10.09 -28.41 7.28
CA LEU A 175 -8.67 -28.31 7.57
C LEU A 175 -7.97 -27.58 6.40
N MET A 176 -7.27 -26.51 6.72
CA MET A 176 -6.36 -25.87 5.79
C MET A 176 -4.99 -26.51 5.95
N LEU A 177 -4.52 -27.19 4.90
CA LEU A 177 -3.15 -27.65 4.89
C LEU A 177 -2.20 -26.46 4.75
N ALA A 178 -1.16 -26.41 5.58
CA ALA A 178 -0.08 -25.45 5.43
C ALA A 178 0.57 -25.58 4.04
N GLU A 179 1.18 -24.53 3.53
CA GLU A 179 1.87 -24.54 2.22
C GLU A 179 2.92 -25.64 2.17
N ASP A 180 3.53 -25.89 3.32
CA ASP A 180 4.64 -26.80 3.51
C ASP A 180 4.22 -28.26 3.83
N ALA A 181 2.96 -28.48 4.21
CA ALA A 181 2.44 -29.84 4.43
C ALA A 181 2.23 -30.67 3.15
N ALA A 182 2.29 -30.04 1.97
CA ALA A 182 2.29 -30.76 0.68
C ALA A 182 3.71 -31.27 0.29
N ASP A 183 4.77 -30.71 0.88
CA ASP A 183 6.18 -31.13 0.73
C ASP A 183 6.80 -31.61 2.07
N GLY A 184 6.00 -31.82 3.06
CA GLY A 184 6.09 -32.70 4.25
C GLY A 184 7.31 -32.58 5.17
N GLU A 185 8.45 -32.08 4.75
CA GLU A 185 9.68 -32.16 5.53
C GLU A 185 10.46 -30.84 5.51
N LEU A 186 10.81 -30.36 6.70
CA LEU A 186 11.74 -29.25 6.87
C LEU A 186 13.18 -29.74 6.91
N CYS A 187 14.08 -29.05 6.22
CA CYS A 187 15.53 -29.25 6.37
C CYS A 187 15.99 -28.45 7.60
N ALA A 188 16.38 -29.12 8.66
CA ALA A 188 16.86 -28.51 9.89
C ALA A 188 18.31 -28.91 10.16
N LEU A 189 19.09 -28.01 10.79
CA LEU A 189 20.45 -28.35 11.26
C LEU A 189 20.37 -29.23 12.48
N THR A 190 21.33 -30.18 12.59
CA THR A 190 21.44 -31.10 13.72
C THR A 190 22.56 -30.71 14.69
N CYS A 191 23.45 -29.81 14.29
CA CYS A 191 24.56 -29.34 15.09
C CYS A 191 24.90 -27.89 14.79
N GLU A 192 25.62 -27.23 15.71
CA GLU A 192 26.13 -25.86 15.56
C GLU A 192 27.55 -25.88 14.97
N PRO A 193 28.00 -24.71 14.38
CA PRO A 193 29.40 -24.58 13.94
C PRO A 193 30.39 -24.69 15.12
N PRO A 194 31.67 -25.17 14.85
CA PRO A 194 32.27 -25.35 13.54
C PRO A 194 31.83 -26.61 12.83
N TRP A 195 31.54 -26.50 11.54
CA TRP A 195 31.00 -27.62 10.76
C TRP A 195 32.05 -28.73 10.58
N PRO A 196 31.71 -29.99 10.86
CA PRO A 196 32.59 -31.12 10.67
C PRO A 196 32.70 -31.55 9.18
N VAL A 197 32.96 -30.57 8.31
CA VAL A 197 33.13 -30.73 6.87
C VAL A 197 34.51 -30.32 6.42
N ARG A 198 35.03 -30.91 5.35
CA ARG A 198 36.37 -30.62 4.84
C ARG A 198 36.51 -29.14 4.43
N PRO A 199 37.69 -28.52 4.61
CA PRO A 199 37.90 -27.10 4.28
C PRO A 199 37.53 -26.72 2.83
N ASN A 200 37.72 -27.66 1.89
CA ASN A 200 37.43 -27.49 0.45
C ASN A 200 35.98 -27.77 0.05
N ALA A 201 35.12 -28.18 0.98
CA ALA A 201 33.70 -28.48 0.71
C ALA A 201 32.83 -27.18 0.73
N VAL A 202 33.14 -26.24 -0.16
CA VAL A 202 32.53 -24.88 -0.20
C VAL A 202 31.01 -24.95 -0.25
N LYS A 203 30.41 -25.75 -1.16
CA LYS A 203 28.95 -25.88 -1.30
C LYS A 203 28.26 -26.47 -0.05
N GLN A 204 28.96 -27.35 0.69
CA GLN A 204 28.38 -27.88 1.94
C GLN A 204 28.36 -26.81 3.04
N ARG A 205 29.43 -26.03 3.17
CA ARG A 205 29.48 -24.89 4.10
C ARG A 205 28.42 -23.85 3.77
N GLU A 206 28.35 -23.45 2.51
CA GLU A 206 27.36 -22.48 2.03
C GLU A 206 25.91 -22.89 2.39
N LEU A 207 25.57 -24.17 2.22
CA LEU A 207 24.26 -24.69 2.57
C LEU A 207 24.05 -24.71 4.09
N LEU A 208 25.04 -25.13 4.87
CA LEU A 208 24.97 -25.17 6.33
C LEU A 208 24.89 -23.74 6.91
N ASP A 209 25.70 -22.80 6.42
CA ASP A 209 25.68 -21.40 6.82
C ASP A 209 24.35 -20.73 6.42
N TRP A 210 23.81 -21.10 5.26
CA TRP A 210 22.49 -20.62 4.84
C TRP A 210 21.38 -21.13 5.77
N LEU A 211 21.40 -22.42 6.14
CA LEU A 211 20.44 -22.98 7.10
C LEU A 211 20.60 -22.39 8.51
N LEU A 212 21.83 -22.07 8.92
CA LEU A 212 22.08 -21.39 10.20
C LEU A 212 21.41 -20.00 10.24
N GLN A 213 21.44 -19.28 9.13
CA GLN A 213 20.85 -17.93 9.02
C GLN A 213 19.33 -17.95 8.89
N HIS A 214 18.74 -19.01 8.32
CA HIS A 214 17.32 -19.05 7.98
C HIS A 214 16.49 -20.04 8.81
N GLY A 215 17.15 -20.80 9.69
CA GLY A 215 16.51 -21.83 10.50
C GLY A 215 16.03 -23.05 9.68
N ALA A 216 15.11 -23.82 10.25
CA ALA A 216 14.51 -24.97 9.58
C ALA A 216 13.59 -24.50 8.43
N VAL A 217 13.84 -24.92 7.20
CA VAL A 217 13.12 -24.47 6.00
C VAL A 217 12.63 -25.62 5.14
N PRO A 218 11.50 -25.47 4.43
CA PRO A 218 11.05 -26.46 3.45
C PRO A 218 12.09 -26.73 2.36
N ARG A 219 12.23 -27.99 1.98
CA ARG A 219 13.16 -28.42 0.94
C ARG A 219 13.01 -27.66 -0.39
N LYS A 220 11.80 -27.24 -0.72
CA LYS A 220 11.50 -26.43 -1.90
C LYS A 220 12.05 -24.99 -1.78
N LYS A 221 11.94 -24.37 -0.60
CA LYS A 221 12.50 -23.04 -0.33
C LYS A 221 14.02 -23.06 -0.40
N LEU A 222 14.63 -24.12 0.17
CA LEU A 222 16.07 -24.33 0.09
C LEU A 222 16.55 -24.48 -1.37
N ARG A 223 15.85 -25.28 -2.19
CA ARG A 223 16.19 -25.47 -3.61
C ARG A 223 15.98 -24.20 -4.44
N ALA A 224 15.00 -23.39 -4.11
CA ALA A 224 14.77 -22.10 -4.78
C ALA A 224 15.88 -21.09 -4.47
N ALA A 225 16.39 -21.09 -3.24
CA ALA A 225 17.49 -20.22 -2.80
C ALA A 225 18.86 -20.73 -3.30
N LEU A 226 19.06 -22.03 -3.31
CA LEU A 226 20.30 -22.71 -3.73
C LEU A 226 19.98 -23.77 -4.80
N PRO A 227 19.83 -23.40 -6.09
CA PRO A 227 19.34 -24.28 -7.15
C PRO A 227 20.12 -25.60 -7.30
N ASP A 228 21.45 -25.59 -7.09
CA ASP A 228 22.35 -26.74 -7.23
C ASP A 228 22.53 -27.55 -5.93
N SER A 229 21.68 -27.32 -4.92
CA SER A 229 21.87 -27.88 -3.58
C SER A 229 21.41 -29.34 -3.41
N ALA A 230 20.73 -29.96 -4.37
CA ALA A 230 20.06 -31.23 -4.19
C ALA A 230 21.05 -32.37 -3.79
N ALA A 231 22.18 -32.51 -4.48
CA ALA A 231 23.21 -33.53 -4.19
C ALA A 231 23.92 -33.19 -2.86
N THR A 232 24.22 -31.93 -2.61
CA THR A 232 24.84 -31.42 -1.38
C THR A 232 23.95 -31.67 -0.17
N LEU A 233 22.64 -31.38 -0.26
CA LEU A 233 21.67 -31.66 0.79
C LEU A 233 21.59 -33.16 1.11
N THR A 234 21.54 -34.02 0.09
CA THR A 234 21.52 -35.47 0.27
C THR A 234 22.76 -35.95 1.01
N ALA A 235 23.96 -35.44 0.66
CA ALA A 235 25.20 -35.76 1.35
C ALA A 235 25.20 -35.28 2.83
N LEU A 236 24.68 -34.09 3.12
CA LEU A 236 24.58 -33.56 4.48
C LEU A 236 23.58 -34.32 5.35
N ILE A 237 22.47 -34.79 4.76
CA ILE A 237 21.50 -35.67 5.46
C ILE A 237 22.15 -37.03 5.77
N LYS A 238 22.86 -37.60 4.82
CA LYS A 238 23.60 -38.87 5.04
C LYS A 238 24.65 -38.75 6.14
N ASN A 239 25.29 -37.58 6.24
CA ASN A 239 26.30 -37.29 7.26
C ASN A 239 25.66 -36.80 8.60
N LYS A 240 24.35 -36.83 8.71
CA LYS A 240 23.58 -36.39 9.89
C LYS A 240 23.90 -34.94 10.32
N LEU A 241 24.24 -34.06 9.39
CA LEU A 241 24.42 -32.59 9.65
C LEU A 241 23.15 -31.80 9.38
N VAL A 242 22.26 -32.38 8.56
CA VAL A 242 20.92 -31.87 8.30
C VAL A 242 19.93 -33.01 8.47
N GLU A 243 18.83 -32.78 9.11
CA GLU A 243 17.73 -33.76 9.21
C GLU A 243 16.49 -33.26 8.45
N LEU A 244 15.69 -34.24 8.01
CA LEU A 244 14.35 -33.96 7.48
C LEU A 244 13.35 -34.29 8.59
N ARG A 245 12.63 -33.29 9.09
CA ARG A 245 11.62 -33.50 10.10
C ARG A 245 10.29 -32.83 9.73
N PRO A 246 9.15 -33.35 10.21
CA PRO A 246 7.88 -32.69 10.02
C PRO A 246 7.90 -31.29 10.70
N ALA A 247 7.16 -30.34 10.13
CA ALA A 247 7.01 -29.02 10.74
C ALA A 247 6.38 -29.13 12.12
N SER A 248 7.04 -28.56 13.12
CA SER A 248 6.54 -28.44 14.49
C SER A 248 5.89 -27.04 14.68
N PRO A 249 4.96 -26.87 15.62
CA PRO A 249 4.51 -25.54 16.03
C PRO A 249 5.63 -24.59 16.48
N ASP A 250 6.76 -25.15 16.93
CA ASP A 250 7.96 -24.42 17.38
C ASP A 250 8.83 -23.92 16.20
N ASP A 251 8.58 -24.40 14.97
CA ASP A 251 9.22 -23.91 13.75
C ASP A 251 8.54 -22.66 13.14
N GLU A 252 7.53 -22.12 13.83
CA GLU A 252 7.00 -20.79 13.48
C GLU A 252 8.14 -19.80 13.62
N GLU A 253 8.46 -19.07 12.54
CA GLU A 253 9.40 -17.95 12.61
C GLU A 253 9.02 -17.14 13.87
N PRO A 254 9.92 -16.97 14.85
CA PRO A 254 9.66 -16.05 15.91
C PRO A 254 9.31 -14.71 15.28
N GLU A 255 8.30 -14.04 15.81
CA GLU A 255 8.10 -12.62 15.48
C GLU A 255 9.48 -11.97 15.60
N PRO A 256 9.96 -11.18 14.62
CA PRO A 256 11.32 -10.69 14.58
C PRO A 256 11.70 -10.24 16.00
N GLU A 257 12.72 -10.86 16.54
CA GLU A 257 13.17 -10.63 17.91
C GLU A 257 13.18 -9.13 18.14
N GLU A 258 12.58 -8.72 19.22
CA GLU A 258 12.62 -7.37 19.73
C GLU A 258 14.08 -6.94 19.80
N ALA A 259 14.56 -6.31 18.70
CA ALA A 259 15.83 -5.61 18.71
C ALA A 259 15.75 -4.68 19.94
N LEU A 260 16.68 -4.84 20.87
CA LEU A 260 16.82 -4.13 22.14
C LEU A 260 16.13 -2.75 22.08
N LEU A 261 14.90 -2.73 22.61
CA LEU A 261 14.09 -1.52 22.64
C LEU A 261 14.80 -0.50 23.51
N PRO A 262 14.85 0.77 23.13
CA PRO A 262 15.21 1.81 24.09
C PRO A 262 14.27 1.70 25.31
N PRO A 263 14.74 2.04 26.51
CA PRO A 263 13.93 2.00 27.70
C PRO A 263 12.62 2.77 27.49
N PRO A 264 11.52 2.37 28.14
CA PRO A 264 10.23 3.03 28.00
C PRO A 264 10.37 4.51 28.30
N GLU A 265 9.91 5.36 27.40
CA GLU A 265 9.78 6.78 27.66
C GLU A 265 8.83 6.99 28.86
N PRO A 266 9.10 7.94 29.75
CA PRO A 266 8.23 8.19 30.88
C PRO A 266 6.82 8.53 30.38
N PRO A 267 5.75 8.15 31.12
CA PRO A 267 4.37 8.40 30.70
C PRO A 267 4.17 9.91 30.48
N PHE A 268 3.92 10.29 29.23
CA PHE A 268 3.65 11.68 28.90
C PHE A 268 2.24 12.08 29.35
N ARG A 269 2.08 13.33 29.79
CA ARG A 269 0.76 13.94 30.01
C ARG A 269 0.35 14.65 28.71
N LEU A 270 -0.93 14.54 28.36
CA LEU A 270 -1.48 15.28 27.26
C LEU A 270 -1.39 16.80 27.55
N THR A 271 -1.07 17.58 26.52
CA THR A 271 -1.19 19.04 26.60
C THR A 271 -2.67 19.43 26.57
N ASP A 272 -2.98 20.67 26.95
CA ASP A 272 -4.36 21.18 26.94
C ASP A 272 -5.02 21.04 25.55
N GLU A 273 -4.26 21.32 24.45
CA GLU A 273 -4.76 21.17 23.08
C GLU A 273 -5.03 19.70 22.72
N GLN A 274 -4.17 18.79 23.15
CA GLN A 274 -4.34 17.35 22.92
C GLN A 274 -5.52 16.80 23.72
N GLN A 275 -5.65 17.22 24.98
CA GLN A 275 -6.76 16.81 25.84
C GLN A 275 -8.09 17.32 25.28
N ALA A 276 -8.18 18.58 24.89
CA ALA A 276 -9.39 19.16 24.31
C ALA A 276 -9.82 18.43 23.01
N ALA A 277 -8.84 18.05 22.16
CA ALA A 277 -9.13 17.26 20.96
C ALA A 277 -9.67 15.87 21.31
N LEU A 278 -9.05 15.19 22.29
CA LEU A 278 -9.48 13.87 22.75
C LEU A 278 -10.88 13.90 23.37
N ASP A 279 -11.14 14.87 24.24
CA ASP A 279 -12.45 15.04 24.90
C ASP A 279 -13.56 15.24 23.85
N GLY A 280 -13.33 16.10 22.85
CA GLY A 280 -14.26 16.31 21.74
C GLY A 280 -14.50 15.03 20.95
N TYR A 281 -13.45 14.25 20.64
CA TYR A 281 -13.59 12.96 19.94
C TYR A 281 -14.37 11.93 20.75
N CYS A 282 -14.15 11.87 22.07
CA CYS A 282 -14.89 10.99 22.95
C CYS A 282 -16.39 11.35 23.00
N GLU A 283 -16.70 12.64 23.10
CA GLU A 283 -18.08 13.14 23.14
C GLU A 283 -18.83 12.82 21.82
N GLU A 284 -18.17 13.03 20.69
CA GLU A 284 -18.76 12.73 19.39
C GLU A 284 -18.90 11.22 19.14
N MET A 285 -17.94 10.41 19.59
CA MET A 285 -18.04 8.94 19.51
C MET A 285 -19.26 8.44 20.32
N ASP A 286 -19.49 8.99 21.49
CA ASP A 286 -20.65 8.65 22.33
C ASP A 286 -21.98 9.11 21.67
N ALA A 287 -22.00 10.29 21.04
CA ALA A 287 -23.15 10.80 20.29
C ALA A 287 -23.46 9.92 19.05
N LEU A 288 -22.45 9.57 18.27
CA LEU A 288 -22.59 8.66 17.12
C LEU A 288 -23.11 7.28 17.56
N ALA A 289 -22.64 6.76 18.69
CA ALA A 289 -23.12 5.49 19.26
C ALA A 289 -24.61 5.54 19.62
N ARG A 290 -25.11 6.68 20.12
CA ARG A 290 -26.55 6.92 20.37
C ARG A 290 -27.36 7.13 19.09
N GLY A 291 -26.73 7.22 17.92
CA GLY A 291 -27.39 7.43 16.63
C GLY A 291 -27.66 8.89 16.28
N GLU A 292 -27.03 9.81 16.98
CA GLU A 292 -27.12 11.25 16.70
C GLU A 292 -26.42 11.57 15.36
N GLN A 293 -26.95 12.54 14.64
CA GLN A 293 -26.29 13.06 13.44
C GLN A 293 -25.20 14.03 13.84
N ARG A 294 -23.96 13.54 13.90
CA ARG A 294 -22.76 14.30 14.20
C ARG A 294 -21.71 14.12 13.11
N PRO A 295 -20.79 15.07 12.93
CA PRO A 295 -19.63 14.83 12.10
C PRO A 295 -18.86 13.60 12.62
N PHE A 296 -18.57 12.64 11.73
CA PHE A 296 -17.82 11.45 12.10
C PHE A 296 -16.38 11.48 11.59
N ALA A 297 -16.04 12.43 10.71
CA ALA A 297 -14.69 12.62 10.21
C ALA A 297 -14.10 13.92 10.72
N HIS A 298 -12.81 13.90 11.07
CA HIS A 298 -12.06 15.04 11.62
C HIS A 298 -10.68 15.12 10.97
N LEU A 299 -10.20 16.34 10.77
CA LEU A 299 -8.80 16.57 10.46
C LEU A 299 -8.07 17.01 11.74
N LEU A 300 -7.11 16.19 12.20
CA LEU A 300 -6.18 16.58 13.26
C LEU A 300 -4.93 17.19 12.63
N PHE A 301 -4.92 18.49 12.53
CA PHE A 301 -3.81 19.29 12.01
C PHE A 301 -2.88 19.69 13.16
N GLY A 302 -1.66 19.20 13.15
CA GLY A 302 -0.70 19.50 14.21
C GLY A 302 0.71 19.59 13.66
N VAL A 303 1.46 20.60 14.09
CA VAL A 303 2.86 20.77 13.68
C VAL A 303 3.68 19.53 13.93
N THR A 304 4.80 19.36 13.21
CA THR A 304 5.69 18.22 13.41
C THR A 304 6.18 18.18 14.86
N GLY A 305 5.97 17.06 15.55
CA GLY A 305 6.32 16.92 16.97
C GLY A 305 5.26 17.45 17.94
N SER A 306 4.05 17.77 17.48
CA SER A 306 2.93 18.18 18.36
C SER A 306 2.29 17.04 19.17
N GLY A 307 2.76 15.80 19.03
CA GLY A 307 2.26 14.67 19.79
C GLY A 307 0.91 14.11 19.30
N LYS A 308 0.58 14.22 17.99
CA LYS A 308 -0.62 13.60 17.41
C LYS A 308 -0.77 12.13 17.79
N THR A 309 0.34 11.39 17.82
CA THR A 309 0.37 9.97 18.20
C THR A 309 -0.22 9.74 19.59
N ALA A 310 0.06 10.62 20.57
CA ALA A 310 -0.50 10.53 21.90
C ALA A 310 -2.03 10.56 21.88
N VAL A 311 -2.60 11.47 21.09
CA VAL A 311 -4.06 11.58 20.93
C VAL A 311 -4.64 10.29 20.31
N TYR A 312 -3.96 9.70 19.32
CA TYR A 312 -4.42 8.45 18.70
C TYR A 312 -4.42 7.28 19.68
N LEU A 313 -3.38 7.16 20.51
CA LEU A 313 -3.25 6.09 21.48
C LEU A 313 -4.31 6.19 22.58
N GLU A 314 -4.54 7.39 23.11
CA GLU A 314 -5.59 7.64 24.10
C GLU A 314 -7.00 7.44 23.53
N LEU A 315 -7.24 7.86 22.27
CA LEU A 315 -8.51 7.60 21.60
C LEU A 315 -8.74 6.10 21.40
N ALA A 316 -7.70 5.34 21.00
CA ALA A 316 -7.81 3.88 20.88
C ALA A 316 -8.15 3.23 22.23
N HIS A 317 -7.50 3.65 23.32
CA HIS A 317 -7.82 3.19 24.66
C HIS A 317 -9.27 3.54 25.06
N ALA A 318 -9.71 4.78 24.77
CA ALA A 318 -11.09 5.21 25.02
C ALA A 318 -12.13 4.40 24.23
N CYS A 319 -11.80 3.96 22.99
CA CYS A 319 -12.65 3.05 22.21
C CYS A 319 -12.81 1.70 22.92
N LEU A 320 -11.69 1.09 23.33
CA LEU A 320 -11.71 -0.21 24.01
C LEU A 320 -12.49 -0.16 25.32
N ALA A 321 -12.34 0.91 26.11
CA ALA A 321 -13.10 1.13 27.34
C ALA A 321 -14.62 1.21 27.09
N ARG A 322 -15.04 1.60 25.90
CA ARG A 322 -16.44 1.67 25.45
C ARG A 322 -16.92 0.39 24.74
N GLY A 323 -16.16 -0.70 24.79
CA GLY A 323 -16.50 -1.96 24.13
C GLY A 323 -16.45 -1.87 22.59
N ARG A 324 -15.63 -0.97 22.01
CA ARG A 324 -15.46 -0.80 20.57
C ARG A 324 -13.99 -0.94 20.16
N SER A 325 -13.75 -1.45 18.97
CA SER A 325 -12.40 -1.60 18.42
C SER A 325 -11.87 -0.29 17.84
N ALA A 326 -10.54 -0.19 17.77
CA ALA A 326 -9.88 0.90 17.05
C ALA A 326 -8.97 0.35 15.96
N LEU A 327 -8.85 1.10 14.85
CA LEU A 327 -7.98 0.79 13.72
C LEU A 327 -7.06 1.98 13.46
N ILE A 328 -5.74 1.80 13.65
CA ILE A 328 -4.74 2.83 13.37
C ILE A 328 -3.91 2.41 12.16
N LEU A 329 -3.91 3.26 11.15
CA LEU A 329 -3.19 3.06 9.90
C LEU A 329 -2.01 4.01 9.79
N ALA A 330 -0.84 3.44 9.52
CA ALA A 330 0.37 4.17 9.23
C ALA A 330 0.77 4.00 7.75
N PRO A 331 1.45 4.98 7.15
CA PRO A 331 1.87 4.91 5.76
C PRO A 331 2.92 3.81 5.51
N GLU A 332 3.74 3.51 6.50
CA GLU A 332 4.85 2.56 6.41
C GLU A 332 4.89 1.60 7.61
N VAL A 333 5.46 0.42 7.37
CA VAL A 333 5.55 -0.65 8.38
C VAL A 333 6.38 -0.21 9.59
N ALA A 334 7.47 0.53 9.37
CA ALA A 334 8.33 1.02 10.46
C ALA A 334 7.58 1.94 11.45
N ILE A 335 6.70 2.82 10.92
CA ILE A 335 5.85 3.68 11.75
C ILE A 335 4.80 2.85 12.50
N ALA A 336 4.20 1.88 11.81
CA ALA A 336 3.21 0.99 12.42
C ALA A 336 3.82 0.12 13.54
N LEU A 337 5.06 -0.34 13.39
CA LEU A 337 5.81 -1.06 14.43
C LEU A 337 6.09 -0.17 15.63
N LYS A 338 6.48 1.09 15.42
CA LYS A 338 6.65 2.06 16.50
C LYS A 338 5.34 2.25 17.27
N LEU A 339 4.24 2.48 16.55
CA LEU A 339 2.91 2.63 17.17
C LEU A 339 2.51 1.41 18.00
N ARG A 340 2.78 0.20 17.51
CA ARG A 340 2.55 -1.05 18.25
C ARG A 340 3.32 -1.05 19.59
N ARG A 341 4.60 -0.73 19.54
CA ARG A 341 5.46 -0.65 20.73
C ARG A 341 4.96 0.39 21.74
N ASP A 342 4.61 1.57 21.25
CA ASP A 342 4.08 2.65 22.09
C ASP A 342 2.80 2.22 22.80
N VAL A 343 1.91 1.44 22.13
CA VAL A 343 0.71 0.84 22.75
C VAL A 343 1.06 -0.21 23.78
N GLU A 344 1.93 -1.17 23.43
CA GLU A 344 2.31 -2.28 24.33
C GLU A 344 2.97 -1.77 25.62
N GLN A 345 3.74 -0.67 25.52
CA GLN A 345 4.36 -0.01 26.68
C GLN A 345 3.35 0.77 27.53
N ARG A 346 2.45 1.52 26.88
CA ARG A 346 1.53 2.41 27.60
C ARG A 346 0.31 1.69 28.15
N PHE A 347 -0.21 0.69 27.43
CA PHE A 347 -1.41 -0.05 27.76
C PHE A 347 -1.13 -1.56 27.74
N PRO A 348 -0.32 -2.08 28.67
CA PRO A 348 0.03 -3.49 28.71
C PRO A 348 -1.23 -4.35 28.85
N GLY A 349 -1.26 -5.48 28.15
CA GLY A 349 -2.43 -6.38 28.11
C GLY A 349 -3.51 -6.00 27.10
N THR A 350 -3.37 -4.89 26.37
CA THR A 350 -4.28 -4.55 25.27
C THR A 350 -4.19 -5.58 24.14
N PRO A 351 -5.32 -6.13 23.65
CA PRO A 351 -5.31 -7.06 22.53
C PRO A 351 -4.98 -6.33 21.22
N VAL A 352 -3.71 -6.35 20.82
CA VAL A 352 -3.20 -5.69 19.60
C VAL A 352 -3.04 -6.72 18.48
N PHE A 353 -3.56 -6.39 17.29
CA PHE A 353 -3.34 -7.13 16.05
C PHE A 353 -2.53 -6.27 15.09
N PHE A 354 -1.44 -6.82 14.60
CA PHE A 354 -0.56 -6.16 13.65
C PHE A 354 -0.75 -6.74 12.24
N TYR A 355 -0.90 -5.85 11.21
CA TYR A 355 -1.16 -6.33 9.86
C TYR A 355 -0.54 -5.44 8.76
N HIS A 356 0.31 -6.05 7.91
CA HIS A 356 0.95 -5.35 6.79
C HIS A 356 1.30 -6.30 5.64
N GLY A 357 1.65 -5.72 4.49
CA GLY A 357 1.88 -6.45 3.25
C GLY A 357 3.13 -7.34 3.21
N TYR A 358 4.12 -7.10 4.09
CA TYR A 358 5.36 -7.90 4.16
C TYR A 358 5.26 -9.14 5.06
N GLN A 359 4.15 -9.29 5.80
CA GLN A 359 3.90 -10.51 6.55
C GLN A 359 3.74 -11.71 5.62
N SER A 360 4.12 -12.89 6.10
CA SER A 360 3.91 -14.15 5.38
C SER A 360 2.42 -14.37 5.08
N GLN A 361 2.12 -15.14 4.06
CA GLN A 361 0.73 -15.42 3.70
C GLN A 361 -0.01 -16.14 4.83
N GLN A 362 0.67 -17.02 5.55
CA GLN A 362 0.11 -17.75 6.69
C GLN A 362 -0.22 -16.82 7.86
N GLN A 363 0.69 -15.91 8.22
CA GLN A 363 0.45 -14.91 9.27
C GLN A 363 -0.76 -14.02 8.92
N ARG A 364 -0.84 -13.55 7.68
CA ARG A 364 -1.96 -12.74 7.20
C ARG A 364 -3.30 -13.48 7.26
N GLU A 365 -3.31 -14.74 6.85
CA GLU A 365 -4.50 -15.59 6.92
C GLU A 365 -4.91 -15.87 8.37
N ARG A 366 -3.96 -16.20 9.24
CA ARG A 366 -4.19 -16.45 10.67
C ARG A 366 -4.79 -15.22 11.35
N THR A 367 -4.20 -14.04 11.13
CA THR A 367 -4.73 -12.77 11.65
C THR A 367 -6.15 -12.50 11.16
N PHE A 368 -6.39 -12.70 9.85
CA PHE A 368 -7.72 -12.51 9.26
C PHE A 368 -8.77 -13.43 9.91
N ARG A 369 -8.48 -14.73 10.05
CA ARG A 369 -9.39 -15.72 10.69
C ARG A 369 -9.62 -15.42 12.17
N ARG A 370 -8.56 -15.05 12.91
CA ARG A 370 -8.67 -14.69 14.32
C ARG A 370 -9.58 -13.48 14.53
N LEU A 371 -9.48 -12.47 13.67
CA LEU A 371 -10.34 -11.29 13.72
C LEU A 371 -11.78 -11.61 13.30
N ALA A 372 -11.96 -12.42 12.25
CA ALA A 372 -13.30 -12.84 11.80
C ALA A 372 -14.09 -13.63 12.87
N ALA A 373 -13.39 -14.42 13.68
CA ALA A 373 -13.98 -15.18 14.79
C ALA A 373 -14.15 -14.37 16.07
N ARG A 374 -13.53 -13.19 16.16
CA ARG A 374 -13.51 -12.38 17.37
C ARG A 374 -14.77 -11.55 17.52
N LYS A 375 -15.30 -11.50 18.74
CA LYS A 375 -16.43 -10.64 19.13
C LYS A 375 -16.00 -9.48 20.04
N ASP A 376 -14.96 -9.71 20.84
CA ASP A 376 -14.46 -8.74 21.81
C ASP A 376 -13.67 -7.62 21.11
N PRO A 377 -13.72 -6.39 21.62
CA PRO A 377 -12.97 -5.27 21.09
C PRO A 377 -11.47 -5.53 21.02
N CYS A 378 -10.82 -4.93 20.05
CA CYS A 378 -9.37 -5.02 19.89
C CYS A 378 -8.82 -3.78 19.20
N LEU A 379 -7.51 -3.59 19.33
CA LEU A 379 -6.77 -2.61 18.57
C LEU A 379 -6.10 -3.29 17.37
N VAL A 380 -6.32 -2.73 16.19
CA VAL A 380 -5.61 -3.14 14.97
C VAL A 380 -4.67 -2.02 14.54
N ILE A 381 -3.40 -2.34 14.40
CA ILE A 381 -2.38 -1.42 13.88
C ILE A 381 -1.84 -2.01 12.58
N GLY A 382 -1.71 -1.19 11.56
CA GLY A 382 -1.16 -1.70 10.31
C GLY A 382 -1.01 -0.67 9.23
N THR A 383 -0.74 -1.17 8.03
CA THR A 383 -0.70 -0.34 6.84
C THR A 383 -2.06 -0.37 6.13
N ARG A 384 -2.16 0.31 4.98
CA ARG A 384 -3.36 0.39 4.15
C ARG A 384 -4.17 -0.91 4.02
N SER A 385 -3.51 -2.07 3.95
CA SER A 385 -4.18 -3.37 3.81
C SER A 385 -4.99 -3.79 5.04
N ALA A 386 -4.71 -3.23 6.22
CA ALA A 386 -5.46 -3.52 7.45
C ALA A 386 -6.91 -2.98 7.40
N LEU A 387 -7.20 -2.03 6.49
CA LEU A 387 -8.59 -1.56 6.24
C LEU A 387 -9.54 -2.67 5.82
N PHE A 388 -9.06 -3.81 5.34
CA PHE A 388 -9.88 -4.91 4.87
C PHE A 388 -9.87 -6.11 5.82
N LEU A 389 -9.57 -5.88 7.08
CA LEU A 389 -9.73 -6.89 8.11
C LEU A 389 -11.17 -6.88 8.66
N PRO A 390 -11.74 -8.04 8.97
CA PRO A 390 -13.07 -8.16 9.59
C PRO A 390 -12.96 -7.85 11.10
N VAL A 391 -12.76 -6.57 11.41
CA VAL A 391 -12.58 -6.09 12.78
C VAL A 391 -13.94 -6.01 13.47
N PRO A 392 -14.08 -6.40 14.75
CA PRO A 392 -15.28 -6.14 15.55
C PRO A 392 -15.71 -4.68 15.52
N PRO A 393 -16.95 -4.34 15.96
CA PRO A 393 -17.49 -2.99 15.80
C PRO A 393 -16.50 -1.88 16.13
N LEU A 394 -16.21 -1.03 15.14
CA LEU A 394 -15.22 0.05 15.26
C LEU A 394 -15.79 1.25 16.03
N GLY A 395 -14.98 1.85 16.91
CA GLY A 395 -15.19 3.16 17.53
C GLY A 395 -14.43 4.26 16.82
N ALA A 396 -13.23 3.95 16.33
CA ALA A 396 -12.42 4.91 15.58
C ALA A 396 -11.58 4.23 14.50
N ILE A 397 -11.35 4.96 13.41
CA ILE A 397 -10.35 4.69 12.38
C ILE A 397 -9.43 5.90 12.32
N VAL A 398 -8.14 5.71 12.47
CA VAL A 398 -7.12 6.76 12.40
C VAL A 398 -6.22 6.52 11.18
N LEU A 399 -6.00 7.56 10.38
CA LEU A 399 -4.97 7.57 9.34
C LEU A 399 -3.89 8.58 9.75
N ASP A 400 -2.76 8.07 10.19
CA ASP A 400 -1.60 8.91 10.48
C ASP A 400 -0.89 9.30 9.19
N GLU A 401 -0.41 10.55 9.11
CA GLU A 401 0.16 11.14 7.89
C GLU A 401 -0.75 10.95 6.66
N GLU A 402 -2.04 11.34 6.78
CA GLU A 402 -3.12 11.08 5.82
C GLU A 402 -2.82 11.50 4.38
N HIS A 403 -1.90 12.48 4.21
CA HIS A 403 -1.44 12.99 2.92
C HIS A 403 -0.54 12.03 2.15
N ASP A 404 -0.03 10.97 2.83
CA ASP A 404 0.95 10.08 2.23
C ASP A 404 0.40 9.28 1.03
N GLY A 405 1.18 9.27 -0.05
CA GLY A 405 0.81 8.57 -1.28
C GLY A 405 0.68 7.05 -1.13
N SER A 406 1.24 6.45 -0.06
CA SER A 406 1.13 5.01 0.21
C SER A 406 -0.30 4.56 0.55
N PHE A 407 -1.18 5.50 0.96
CA PHE A 407 -2.59 5.23 1.16
C PHE A 407 -3.39 5.02 -0.14
N LYS A 408 -2.78 5.25 -1.31
CA LYS A 408 -3.34 4.87 -2.60
C LYS A 408 -2.79 3.52 -3.05
N GLN A 409 -3.68 2.58 -3.38
CA GLN A 409 -3.34 1.38 -4.15
C GLN A 409 -3.46 1.71 -5.63
N GLU A 410 -2.40 1.46 -6.40
CA GLU A 410 -2.39 1.71 -7.85
C GLU A 410 -2.43 0.42 -8.67
N ASP A 411 -1.83 -0.66 -8.15
CA ASP A 411 -1.74 -1.94 -8.83
C ASP A 411 -2.98 -2.81 -8.60
N ARG A 412 -3.35 -3.59 -9.62
CA ARG A 412 -4.42 -4.60 -9.63
C ARG A 412 -5.82 -4.05 -9.35
N LEU A 413 -6.04 -3.47 -8.17
CA LEU A 413 -7.29 -2.85 -7.74
C LEU A 413 -7.00 -1.45 -7.23
N PRO A 414 -7.18 -0.39 -8.04
CA PRO A 414 -6.95 0.98 -7.59
C PRO A 414 -8.00 1.39 -6.55
N TYR A 415 -7.57 1.82 -5.37
CA TYR A 415 -8.45 2.42 -4.35
C TYR A 415 -7.69 3.43 -3.50
N GLN A 416 -8.42 4.37 -2.90
CA GLN A 416 -7.90 5.31 -1.93
C GLN A 416 -8.32 4.90 -0.52
N ALA A 417 -7.35 4.72 0.38
CA ALA A 417 -7.61 4.26 1.74
C ALA A 417 -8.54 5.22 2.52
N LYS A 418 -8.39 6.53 2.33
CA LYS A 418 -9.28 7.54 2.97
C LYS A 418 -10.74 7.30 2.65
N GLU A 419 -11.06 6.94 1.41
CA GLU A 419 -12.44 6.71 0.97
C GLU A 419 -13.02 5.43 1.54
N VAL A 420 -12.21 4.37 1.62
CA VAL A 420 -12.60 3.11 2.26
C VAL A 420 -12.79 3.31 3.76
N ALA A 421 -11.88 4.05 4.40
CA ALA A 421 -11.98 4.40 5.82
C ALA A 421 -13.22 5.23 6.11
N TRP A 422 -13.51 6.23 5.25
CA TRP A 422 -14.73 7.05 5.33
C TRP A 422 -16.00 6.20 5.32
N GLU A 423 -16.10 5.29 4.36
CA GLU A 423 -17.29 4.45 4.24
C GLU A 423 -17.41 3.46 5.42
N ARG A 424 -16.31 2.86 5.85
CA ARG A 424 -16.31 1.99 7.03
C ARG A 424 -16.68 2.74 8.30
N ALA A 425 -16.10 3.92 8.53
CA ALA A 425 -16.43 4.75 9.69
C ALA A 425 -17.92 5.12 9.71
N ARG A 426 -18.46 5.55 8.57
CA ARG A 426 -19.88 5.87 8.43
C ARG A 426 -20.80 4.68 8.78
N ARG A 427 -20.48 3.48 8.27
CA ARG A 427 -21.27 2.26 8.52
C ARG A 427 -21.22 1.80 9.97
N HIS A 428 -20.05 1.88 10.57
CA HIS A 428 -19.86 1.50 11.98
C HIS A 428 -20.30 2.59 12.97
N ARG A 429 -20.73 3.76 12.50
CA ARG A 429 -20.94 4.96 13.36
C ARG A 429 -19.71 5.21 14.22
N ALA A 430 -18.55 5.17 13.58
CA ALA A 430 -17.23 5.32 14.17
C ALA A 430 -16.63 6.67 13.76
N LEU A 431 -15.66 7.15 14.50
CA LEU A 431 -14.89 8.32 14.14
C LEU A 431 -13.85 7.96 13.05
N LEU A 432 -13.61 8.90 12.14
CA LEU A 432 -12.50 8.90 11.22
C LEU A 432 -11.57 10.07 11.54
N ILE A 433 -10.38 9.81 12.02
CA ILE A 433 -9.38 10.83 12.30
C ILE A 433 -8.32 10.82 11.19
N LEU A 434 -8.22 11.92 10.49
CA LEU A 434 -7.19 12.17 9.47
C LEU A 434 -6.11 13.04 10.08
N GLY A 435 -4.95 12.48 10.40
CA GLY A 435 -3.89 13.20 11.09
C GLY A 435 -2.74 13.58 10.16
N SER A 436 -2.30 14.83 10.22
CA SER A 436 -1.14 15.31 9.46
C SER A 436 -0.57 16.61 10.01
N ALA A 437 0.74 16.81 9.78
CA ALA A 437 1.39 18.11 9.94
C ALA A 437 1.31 18.96 8.66
N THR A 438 1.13 18.29 7.52
CA THR A 438 1.06 18.89 6.19
C THR A 438 -0.05 18.18 5.41
N PRO A 439 -1.34 18.43 5.74
CA PRO A 439 -2.46 17.71 5.13
C PRO A 439 -2.45 17.72 3.59
N ASP A 440 -3.10 16.74 2.97
CA ASP A 440 -3.46 16.83 1.55
C ASP A 440 -4.36 18.06 1.34
N ILE A 441 -4.06 18.87 0.34
CA ILE A 441 -4.80 20.11 0.06
C ILE A 441 -6.31 19.87 -0.10
N LYS A 442 -6.72 18.73 -0.65
CA LYS A 442 -8.14 18.38 -0.77
C LYS A 442 -8.79 18.16 0.60
N THR A 443 -8.06 17.46 1.50
CA THR A 443 -8.53 17.20 2.87
C THR A 443 -8.62 18.50 3.66
N PHE A 444 -7.59 19.33 3.58
CA PHE A 444 -7.57 20.61 4.27
C PHE A 444 -8.65 21.58 3.74
N HIS A 445 -8.82 21.65 2.41
CA HIS A 445 -9.88 22.44 1.78
C HIS A 445 -11.27 21.99 2.26
N ALA A 446 -11.53 20.69 2.31
CA ALA A 446 -12.80 20.17 2.80
C ALA A 446 -13.09 20.55 4.25
N ALA A 447 -12.07 20.54 5.11
CA ALA A 447 -12.20 21.01 6.50
C ALA A 447 -12.42 22.52 6.58
N ARG A 448 -11.75 23.33 5.75
CA ARG A 448 -11.93 24.79 5.66
C ARG A 448 -13.34 25.16 5.17
N GLU A 449 -13.90 24.39 4.24
CA GLU A 449 -15.28 24.55 3.75
C GLU A 449 -16.33 23.99 4.74
N GLY A 450 -15.91 23.52 5.91
CA GLY A 450 -16.82 23.05 6.96
C GLY A 450 -17.45 21.67 6.71
N LEU A 451 -16.91 20.87 5.76
CA LEU A 451 -17.43 19.52 5.52
C LEU A 451 -17.16 18.57 6.69
N PHE A 452 -16.14 18.85 7.50
CA PHE A 452 -15.84 18.18 8.76
C PHE A 452 -14.93 19.05 9.64
N PRO A 453 -14.94 18.86 10.98
CA PRO A 453 -14.19 19.66 11.93
C PRO A 453 -12.67 19.58 11.74
N LEU A 454 -12.01 20.67 12.12
CA LEU A 454 -10.55 20.82 12.15
C LEU A 454 -10.09 21.02 13.59
N SER A 455 -9.38 20.03 14.15
CA SER A 455 -8.68 20.13 15.42
C SER A 455 -7.23 20.56 15.20
N ARG A 456 -6.73 21.52 15.97
CA ARG A 456 -5.39 22.11 15.81
C ARG A 456 -4.50 21.78 17.01
N LEU A 457 -3.26 21.36 16.75
CA LEU A 457 -2.20 21.23 17.74
C LEU A 457 -1.05 22.17 17.31
N THR A 458 -1.02 23.35 17.90
CA THR A 458 -0.14 24.44 17.45
C THR A 458 1.25 24.38 18.07
N ARG A 459 1.41 23.68 19.21
CA ARG A 459 2.65 23.63 19.98
C ARG A 459 3.35 22.30 19.84
N ARG A 460 4.70 22.32 19.84
CA ARG A 460 5.52 21.10 19.93
C ARG A 460 5.52 20.57 21.36
N ALA A 461 5.30 19.28 21.53
CA ALA A 461 5.32 18.64 22.85
C ALA A 461 6.69 18.75 23.58
N GLY A 462 7.79 18.81 22.83
CA GLY A 462 9.17 18.93 23.37
C GLY A 462 9.77 20.34 23.42
N GLY A 463 9.01 21.42 23.15
CA GLY A 463 9.47 22.81 23.26
C GLY A 463 10.54 23.26 22.26
N GLY A 464 11.01 22.40 21.33
CA GLY A 464 12.06 22.71 20.36
C GLY A 464 11.65 23.72 19.28
N SER A 465 12.58 24.57 18.82
CA SER A 465 12.39 25.48 17.69
C SER A 465 12.41 24.75 16.34
N LEU A 466 11.85 25.38 15.30
CA LEU A 466 12.03 24.91 13.92
C LEU A 466 13.53 25.06 13.53
N PRO A 467 14.08 24.11 12.75
CA PRO A 467 15.44 24.25 12.26
C PRO A 467 15.57 25.44 11.31
N ALA A 468 16.73 26.08 11.30
CA ALA A 468 17.02 27.14 10.35
C ALA A 468 17.14 26.56 8.93
N ILE A 469 16.39 27.12 7.97
CA ILE A 469 16.40 26.70 6.57
C ILE A 469 17.18 27.72 5.73
N GLU A 470 18.27 27.27 5.12
CA GLU A 470 19.14 28.02 4.21
C GLU A 470 18.90 27.55 2.77
N LEU A 471 18.58 28.47 1.86
CA LEU A 471 18.55 28.19 0.41
C LEU A 471 19.90 28.48 -0.18
N VAL A 472 20.43 27.52 -0.93
CA VAL A 472 21.72 27.64 -1.62
C VAL A 472 21.45 27.68 -3.12
N ASP A 473 21.78 28.83 -3.75
CA ASP A 473 21.68 29.00 -5.19
C ASP A 473 22.80 28.17 -5.87
N ILE A 474 22.37 27.23 -6.72
CA ILE A 474 23.25 26.35 -7.50
C ILE A 474 23.14 26.60 -9.00
N LYS A 475 22.60 27.75 -9.43
CA LYS A 475 22.38 28.08 -10.83
C LYS A 475 23.67 28.01 -11.65
N ASP A 476 24.77 28.54 -11.11
CA ASP A 476 26.08 28.59 -11.78
C ASP A 476 26.98 27.36 -11.47
N GLN A 477 26.44 26.36 -10.73
CA GLN A 477 27.19 25.17 -10.37
C GLN A 477 27.32 24.23 -11.58
N PRO A 478 28.54 23.67 -11.84
CA PRO A 478 28.73 22.67 -12.89
C PRO A 478 27.81 21.45 -12.67
N ALA A 479 27.24 20.95 -13.75
CA ALA A 479 26.34 19.79 -13.73
C ALA A 479 26.97 18.51 -13.17
N SER A 480 28.29 18.40 -13.24
CA SER A 480 29.05 17.26 -12.70
C SER A 480 29.12 17.21 -11.17
N LYS A 481 28.84 18.33 -10.48
CA LYS A 481 28.85 18.41 -9.02
C LYS A 481 27.44 18.34 -8.48
N LEU A 482 27.16 17.34 -7.64
CA LEU A 482 25.86 17.14 -6.99
C LEU A 482 25.66 18.04 -5.78
N LEU A 483 26.74 18.35 -5.07
CA LEU A 483 26.72 19.22 -3.89
C LEU A 483 27.50 20.52 -4.16
N SER A 484 26.97 21.61 -3.66
CA SER A 484 27.65 22.91 -3.68
C SER A 484 28.79 22.94 -2.66
N PRO A 485 29.81 23.81 -2.86
CA PRO A 485 30.89 24.01 -1.86
C PRO A 485 30.30 24.30 -0.48
N ARG A 486 29.23 25.09 -0.40
CA ARG A 486 28.55 25.44 0.85
C ARG A 486 27.95 24.23 1.56
N ALA A 487 27.34 23.30 0.80
CA ALA A 487 26.76 22.07 1.37
C ALA A 487 27.87 21.12 1.86
N VAL A 488 28.96 20.97 1.10
CA VAL A 488 30.09 20.16 1.48
C VAL A 488 30.77 20.72 2.75
N GLU A 489 30.97 22.04 2.82
CA GLU A 489 31.50 22.72 4.02
C GLU A 489 30.63 22.42 5.25
N ALA A 490 29.31 22.62 5.15
CA ALA A 490 28.39 22.34 6.25
C ALA A 490 28.39 20.86 6.69
N LEU A 491 28.53 19.92 5.76
CA LEU A 491 28.67 18.50 6.06
C LEU A 491 29.99 18.24 6.81
N ARG A 492 31.10 18.79 6.36
CA ARG A 492 32.40 18.69 7.02
C ARG A 492 32.37 19.24 8.45
N GLU A 493 31.86 20.45 8.63
CA GLU A 493 31.67 21.07 9.96
C GLU A 493 30.86 20.19 10.90
N THR A 494 29.75 19.60 10.39
CA THR A 494 28.87 18.76 11.20
C THR A 494 29.57 17.48 11.64
N VAL A 495 30.26 16.81 10.72
CA VAL A 495 31.00 15.58 11.02
C VAL A 495 32.15 15.83 11.98
N GLN A 496 32.87 16.93 11.80
CA GLN A 496 33.99 17.33 12.70
C GLN A 496 33.51 17.63 14.13
N ARG A 497 32.26 18.10 14.32
CA ARG A 497 31.65 18.27 15.64
C ARG A 497 31.17 16.96 16.28
N GLY A 498 31.39 15.82 15.64
CA GLY A 498 30.90 14.51 16.09
C GLY A 498 29.38 14.38 15.95
N GLU A 499 28.76 15.19 15.10
CA GLU A 499 27.30 15.16 14.81
C GLU A 499 27.02 14.40 13.52
N GLN A 500 25.75 14.07 13.30
CA GLN A 500 25.33 13.32 12.12
C GLN A 500 24.58 14.22 11.14
N ALA A 501 24.65 13.85 9.86
CA ALA A 501 23.96 14.53 8.79
C ALA A 501 23.12 13.55 7.94
N VAL A 502 22.02 14.05 7.37
CA VAL A 502 21.26 13.34 6.34
C VAL A 502 21.32 14.12 5.02
N VAL A 503 21.53 13.40 3.92
CA VAL A 503 21.52 13.99 2.57
C VAL A 503 20.37 13.38 1.77
N LEU A 504 19.44 14.23 1.39
CA LEU A 504 18.23 13.85 0.67
C LEU A 504 18.39 14.14 -0.82
N LEU A 505 18.17 13.09 -1.64
CA LEU A 505 18.05 13.22 -3.08
C LEU A 505 16.65 12.78 -3.49
N ASN A 506 15.86 13.66 -4.08
CA ASN A 506 14.50 13.33 -4.52
C ASN A 506 14.50 12.56 -5.84
N ARG A 507 14.75 11.23 -5.79
CA ARG A 507 14.85 10.35 -6.97
C ARG A 507 13.53 9.63 -7.25
N ARG A 508 12.42 10.30 -7.44
CA ARG A 508 11.23 9.67 -8.02
C ARG A 508 10.94 10.26 -9.40
N GLY A 509 11.20 9.47 -10.46
CA GLY A 509 10.72 9.72 -11.82
C GLY A 509 11.79 9.58 -12.87
N TYR A 510 11.58 8.66 -13.80
CA TYR A 510 12.33 8.49 -15.07
C TYR A 510 11.97 9.57 -16.11
N ALA A 511 11.52 10.75 -15.71
CA ALA A 511 11.18 11.81 -16.64
C ALA A 511 12.38 12.74 -16.78
N PRO A 512 13.19 12.65 -17.84
CA PRO A 512 14.25 13.60 -18.09
C PRO A 512 13.63 14.97 -18.35
N LEU A 513 13.76 15.83 -17.36
CA LEU A 513 13.39 17.25 -17.46
C LEU A 513 14.56 18.01 -18.04
N MET A 514 14.26 19.05 -18.82
CA MET A 514 15.28 19.90 -19.41
C MET A 514 15.24 21.26 -18.73
N TYR A 515 16.31 21.58 -17.97
CA TYR A 515 16.51 22.88 -17.34
C TYR A 515 17.24 23.83 -18.26
N CYS A 516 16.76 25.05 -18.35
CA CYS A 516 17.49 26.14 -18.95
C CYS A 516 18.62 26.59 -18.02
N LEU A 517 19.87 26.42 -18.44
CA LEU A 517 21.04 26.83 -17.65
C LEU A 517 21.12 28.36 -17.43
N ASN A 518 20.48 29.14 -18.32
CA ASN A 518 20.51 30.59 -18.22
C ASN A 518 19.58 31.16 -17.15
N CYS A 519 18.41 30.53 -16.91
CA CYS A 519 17.40 31.11 -15.99
C CYS A 519 16.77 30.10 -15.03
N GLY A 520 17.21 28.84 -15.02
CA GLY A 520 16.68 27.79 -14.14
C GLY A 520 15.28 27.28 -14.51
N ALA A 521 14.64 27.81 -15.54
CA ALA A 521 13.27 27.45 -15.88
C ALA A 521 13.20 26.09 -16.59
N VAL A 522 12.09 25.37 -16.36
CA VAL A 522 11.71 24.14 -17.05
C VAL A 522 10.57 24.45 -18.02
N ALA A 523 10.60 23.84 -19.19
CA ALA A 523 9.52 23.98 -20.18
C ALA A 523 8.22 23.40 -19.63
N LYS A 524 7.14 24.19 -19.63
CA LYS A 524 5.80 23.77 -19.14
C LYS A 524 4.81 23.61 -20.28
N CYS A 525 3.80 22.77 -20.07
CA CYS A 525 2.70 22.61 -21.02
C CYS A 525 1.74 23.80 -20.95
N PRO A 526 1.43 24.49 -22.07
CA PRO A 526 0.53 25.63 -22.05
C PRO A 526 -0.92 25.28 -21.65
N ASN A 527 -1.33 24.02 -21.86
CA ASN A 527 -2.68 23.55 -21.56
C ASN A 527 -2.84 23.01 -20.14
N CYS A 528 -1.79 22.43 -19.56
CA CYS A 528 -1.85 21.71 -18.29
C CYS A 528 -1.02 22.33 -17.18
N ASP A 529 -0.13 23.27 -17.51
CA ASP A 529 0.80 23.93 -16.58
C ASP A 529 1.72 22.97 -15.78
N ILE A 530 1.98 21.81 -16.32
CA ILE A 530 2.93 20.83 -15.79
C ILE A 530 4.20 20.79 -16.64
N ALA A 531 5.32 20.39 -16.05
CA ALA A 531 6.57 20.26 -16.81
C ALA A 531 6.44 19.25 -17.97
N LEU A 532 7.11 19.56 -19.07
CA LEU A 532 7.21 18.68 -20.23
C LEU A 532 8.37 17.71 -20.05
N THR A 533 8.18 16.45 -20.44
CA THR A 533 9.21 15.40 -20.40
C THR A 533 9.95 15.31 -21.72
N TYR A 534 11.27 15.25 -21.68
CA TYR A 534 12.11 15.09 -22.87
C TYR A 534 12.19 13.63 -23.34
N HIS A 535 11.88 13.40 -24.61
CA HIS A 535 11.98 12.11 -25.28
C HIS A 535 13.15 12.12 -26.29
N LYS A 536 14.33 11.67 -25.85
CA LYS A 536 15.58 11.69 -26.62
C LYS A 536 15.45 11.09 -28.01
N LYS A 537 14.76 9.95 -28.18
CA LYS A 537 14.61 9.29 -29.52
C LYS A 537 13.76 10.07 -30.50
N ARG A 538 12.90 10.98 -30.05
CA ARG A 538 12.01 11.80 -30.88
C ARG A 538 12.43 13.27 -30.93
N GLU A 539 13.44 13.62 -30.16
CA GLU A 539 13.88 15.00 -29.96
C GLU A 539 12.74 15.97 -29.68
N GLN A 540 11.87 15.57 -28.74
CA GLN A 540 10.65 16.30 -28.40
C GLN A 540 10.43 16.35 -26.90
N LEU A 541 9.85 17.47 -26.47
CA LEU A 541 9.24 17.63 -25.15
C LEU A 541 7.77 17.24 -25.24
N VAL A 542 7.28 16.39 -24.34
CA VAL A 542 5.91 15.82 -24.36
C VAL A 542 5.18 16.06 -23.05
N CYS A 543 3.94 16.51 -23.14
CA CYS A 543 3.02 16.51 -22.00
C CYS A 543 2.32 15.17 -21.87
N HIS A 544 2.52 14.47 -20.76
CA HIS A 544 1.87 13.17 -20.53
C HIS A 544 0.38 13.27 -20.10
N TYR A 545 -0.15 14.47 -19.87
CA TYR A 545 -1.59 14.67 -19.60
C TYR A 545 -2.42 14.80 -20.87
N CYS A 546 -2.02 15.72 -21.74
CA CYS A 546 -2.81 16.06 -22.94
C CYS A 546 -2.18 15.61 -24.25
N GLY A 547 -0.93 15.15 -24.25
CA GLY A 547 -0.19 14.76 -25.45
C GLY A 547 0.42 15.95 -26.23
N HIS A 548 0.36 17.18 -25.70
CA HIS A 548 1.03 18.32 -26.33
C HIS A 548 2.52 18.04 -26.53
N THR A 549 3.04 18.34 -27.71
CA THR A 549 4.45 18.12 -28.06
C THR A 549 5.09 19.42 -28.52
N ARG A 550 6.38 19.57 -28.24
CA ARG A 550 7.21 20.67 -28.71
C ARG A 550 8.54 20.10 -29.19
N PRO A 551 9.06 20.52 -30.36
CA PRO A 551 10.42 20.16 -30.82
C PRO A 551 11.47 20.58 -29.77
N PHE A 552 12.56 19.81 -29.68
CA PHE A 552 13.69 20.13 -28.84
C PHE A 552 15.01 19.73 -29.54
N PRO A 553 16.06 20.58 -29.58
CA PRO A 553 16.18 21.85 -28.88
C PRO A 553 15.31 22.98 -29.43
N SER A 554 14.88 23.86 -28.52
CA SER A 554 14.12 25.08 -28.83
C SER A 554 14.43 26.14 -27.80
N PRO A 555 14.37 27.44 -28.10
CA PRO A 555 14.68 28.51 -27.16
C PRO A 555 13.82 28.42 -25.89
N CYS A 556 14.41 28.77 -24.76
CA CYS A 556 13.68 28.89 -23.49
C CYS A 556 12.61 29.98 -23.58
N GLU A 557 11.38 29.65 -23.23
CA GLU A 557 10.24 30.59 -23.25
C GLU A 557 10.41 31.77 -22.28
N LYS A 558 11.19 31.59 -21.20
CA LYS A 558 11.40 32.64 -20.20
C LYS A 558 12.53 33.62 -20.57
N CYS A 559 13.64 33.13 -21.13
CA CYS A 559 14.83 33.95 -21.36
C CYS A 559 15.44 33.84 -22.77
N GLY A 560 14.90 33.06 -23.67
CA GLY A 560 15.44 32.85 -25.01
C GLY A 560 16.72 31.99 -25.08
N GLY A 561 17.29 31.55 -23.95
CA GLY A 561 18.53 30.76 -23.92
C GLY A 561 18.38 29.39 -24.58
N LEU A 562 19.49 28.88 -25.15
CA LEU A 562 19.54 27.58 -25.86
C LEU A 562 20.25 26.49 -25.08
N ASN A 563 20.84 26.82 -23.92
CA ASN A 563 21.61 25.89 -23.11
C ASN A 563 20.71 25.17 -22.12
N PHE A 564 20.58 23.86 -22.24
CA PHE A 564 19.75 23.03 -21.39
C PHE A 564 20.53 21.86 -20.79
N LEU A 565 20.17 21.49 -19.56
CA LEU A 565 20.71 20.36 -18.83
C LEU A 565 19.63 19.30 -18.58
N PRO A 566 19.86 18.03 -18.94
CA PRO A 566 19.01 16.94 -18.51
C PRO A 566 19.25 16.64 -17.02
N MET A 567 18.16 16.47 -16.25
CA MET A 567 18.21 16.11 -14.83
C MET A 567 18.13 14.60 -14.60
N GLY A 568 18.84 14.07 -13.61
CA GLY A 568 18.65 12.69 -13.18
C GLY A 568 19.89 11.88 -12.80
N GLU A 569 20.77 12.38 -11.93
CA GLU A 569 21.85 11.55 -11.35
C GLU A 569 21.44 10.86 -10.05
N GLY A 570 22.06 9.68 -9.73
CA GLY A 570 21.58 8.78 -8.70
C GLY A 570 22.22 8.94 -7.32
N THR A 571 21.57 8.39 -6.30
CA THR A 571 22.04 8.29 -4.90
C THR A 571 23.39 7.56 -4.76
N GLU A 572 23.68 6.62 -5.66
CA GLU A 572 24.93 5.87 -5.70
C GLU A 572 26.14 6.78 -5.97
N LYS A 573 26.02 7.62 -7.00
CA LYS A 573 27.07 8.60 -7.33
C LYS A 573 27.27 9.60 -6.19
N LEU A 574 26.20 9.97 -5.49
CA LEU A 574 26.29 10.88 -4.34
C LEU A 574 26.97 10.21 -3.14
N GLU A 575 26.66 8.93 -2.85
CA GLU A 575 27.34 8.14 -1.81
C GLU A 575 28.83 8.03 -2.11
N GLU A 576 29.22 7.67 -3.34
CA GLU A 576 30.60 7.53 -3.78
C GLU A 576 31.38 8.86 -3.66
N SER A 577 30.77 9.96 -4.11
CA SER A 577 31.38 11.30 -4.04
C SER A 577 31.64 11.72 -2.60
N LEU A 578 30.66 11.51 -1.69
CA LEU A 578 30.80 11.84 -0.27
C LEU A 578 31.81 10.94 0.46
N ALA A 579 31.80 9.64 0.17
CA ALA A 579 32.74 8.69 0.78
C ALA A 579 34.20 8.89 0.30
N GLY A 580 34.36 9.42 -0.92
CA GLY A 580 35.66 9.65 -1.56
C GLY A 580 36.21 11.06 -1.32
N GLU A 581 35.96 11.96 -2.29
CA GLU A 581 36.64 13.26 -2.34
C GLU A 581 36.08 14.32 -1.39
N GLU A 582 34.72 14.39 -1.26
CA GLU A 582 34.06 15.54 -0.61
C GLU A 582 34.21 15.55 0.90
N LEU A 583 34.22 14.40 1.57
CA LEU A 583 34.41 14.26 3.00
C LEU A 583 35.79 13.71 3.38
N ALA A 584 36.75 13.64 2.41
CA ALA A 584 38.11 13.20 2.69
C ALA A 584 38.73 14.02 3.83
N GLY A 585 39.29 13.34 4.86
CA GLY A 585 39.89 13.95 6.03
C GLY A 585 38.92 14.57 7.05
N ALA A 586 37.62 14.63 6.78
CA ALA A 586 36.60 15.08 7.73
C ALA A 586 35.96 13.92 8.50
N LEU A 587 35.87 12.76 7.88
CA LEU A 587 35.34 11.56 8.55
C LEU A 587 36.31 11.07 9.64
N PRO A 588 35.83 10.72 10.85
CA PRO A 588 36.65 10.12 11.88
C PRO A 588 37.20 8.76 11.44
N PRO A 589 38.29 8.23 12.07
CA PRO A 589 38.78 6.90 11.77
C PRO A 589 37.66 5.86 11.87
N GLY A 590 37.41 5.12 10.77
CA GLY A 590 36.29 4.15 10.67
C GLY A 590 34.93 4.77 10.37
N GLY A 591 34.87 6.10 10.20
CA GLY A 591 33.60 6.80 9.84
C GLY A 591 33.12 6.38 8.47
N ARG A 592 31.75 6.32 8.32
CA ARG A 592 31.09 5.81 7.12
C ARG A 592 30.02 6.75 6.62
N VAL A 593 29.81 6.68 5.30
CA VAL A 593 28.61 7.17 4.62
C VAL A 593 27.74 5.96 4.32
N LEU A 594 26.47 5.98 4.67
CA LEU A 594 25.51 4.91 4.39
C LEU A 594 24.45 5.38 3.41
N ARG A 595 23.93 4.43 2.61
CA ARG A 595 22.86 4.69 1.65
C ARG A 595 21.58 3.94 2.02
N LEU A 596 20.44 4.65 1.98
CA LEU A 596 19.12 4.11 2.22
C LEU A 596 18.20 4.45 1.05
N ASP A 597 18.10 3.54 0.10
CA ASP A 597 17.15 3.60 -1.01
C ASP A 597 16.55 2.20 -1.30
N ARG A 598 15.68 2.11 -2.30
CA ARG A 598 15.01 0.86 -2.64
C ARG A 598 16.00 -0.23 -3.09
N ASP A 599 17.09 0.15 -3.73
CA ASP A 599 18.06 -0.79 -4.28
C ASP A 599 18.96 -1.34 -3.16
N SER A 600 19.39 -0.47 -2.22
CA SER A 600 20.18 -0.86 -1.05
C SER A 600 19.39 -1.67 -0.02
N THR A 601 18.04 -1.61 -0.04
CA THR A 601 17.16 -2.29 0.92
C THR A 601 16.40 -3.48 0.32
N SER A 602 16.86 -4.02 -0.81
CA SER A 602 16.19 -5.14 -1.52
C SER A 602 16.17 -6.46 -0.74
N ARG A 603 17.08 -6.65 0.23
CA ARG A 603 17.14 -7.84 1.10
C ARG A 603 16.33 -7.61 2.37
N PRO A 604 15.54 -8.60 2.83
CA PRO A 604 14.87 -8.52 4.13
C PRO A 604 15.86 -8.21 5.26
N GLY A 605 15.48 -7.34 6.20
CA GLY A 605 16.32 -6.95 7.33
C GLY A 605 17.39 -5.88 7.04
N ARG A 606 17.74 -5.63 5.77
CA ARG A 606 18.83 -4.70 5.42
C ARG A 606 18.51 -3.23 5.78
N MET A 607 17.24 -2.87 5.69
CA MET A 607 16.79 -1.53 6.10
C MET A 607 17.02 -1.31 7.61
N GLU A 608 16.64 -2.27 8.42
CA GLU A 608 16.81 -2.26 9.87
C GLU A 608 18.29 -2.22 10.27
N GLU A 609 19.14 -2.96 9.57
CA GLU A 609 20.59 -2.94 9.78
C GLU A 609 21.19 -1.55 9.55
N ILE A 610 20.87 -0.91 8.40
CA ILE A 610 21.35 0.43 8.03
C ILE A 610 20.89 1.45 9.07
N LEU A 611 19.61 1.44 9.43
CA LEU A 611 19.05 2.40 10.38
C LEU A 611 19.59 2.20 11.80
N SER A 612 19.80 0.95 12.23
CA SER A 612 20.39 0.62 13.52
C SER A 612 21.87 1.05 13.59
N ALA A 613 22.65 0.80 12.53
CA ALA A 613 24.04 1.24 12.46
C ALA A 613 24.14 2.79 12.52
N PHE A 614 23.26 3.49 11.81
CA PHE A 614 23.20 4.95 11.87
C PHE A 614 22.76 5.45 13.25
N ALA A 615 21.75 4.82 13.88
CA ALA A 615 21.30 5.17 15.24
C ALA A 615 22.39 4.95 16.30
N ARG A 616 23.25 3.92 16.14
CA ARG A 616 24.42 3.67 17.00
C ARG A 616 25.63 4.55 16.69
N GLN A 617 25.47 5.52 15.76
CA GLN A 617 26.54 6.46 15.34
C GLN A 617 27.75 5.78 14.66
N GLU A 618 27.57 4.58 14.13
CA GLU A 618 28.60 3.88 13.34
C GLU A 618 28.81 4.51 11.95
N ALA A 619 27.91 5.43 11.56
CA ALA A 619 28.03 6.25 10.38
C ALA A 619 27.66 7.71 10.67
N GLN A 620 28.34 8.64 10.00
CA GLN A 620 28.18 10.08 10.20
C GLN A 620 27.21 10.70 9.21
N VAL A 621 27.12 10.14 8.01
CA VAL A 621 26.24 10.65 6.96
C VAL A 621 25.35 9.53 6.43
N LEU A 622 24.05 9.80 6.30
CA LEU A 622 23.07 8.91 5.69
C LEU A 622 22.51 9.56 4.43
N VAL A 623 22.82 8.98 3.29
CA VAL A 623 22.31 9.42 1.97
C VAL A 623 21.07 8.62 1.61
N GLY A 624 20.02 9.27 1.13
CA GLY A 624 18.85 8.52 0.67
C GLY A 624 17.76 9.35 0.03
N THR A 625 16.66 8.67 -0.24
CA THR A 625 15.48 9.24 -0.86
C THR A 625 14.41 9.58 0.19
N GLN A 626 13.15 9.73 -0.24
CA GLN A 626 12.01 10.01 0.64
C GLN A 626 11.85 9.03 1.83
N MET A 627 12.47 7.83 1.78
CA MET A 627 12.47 6.88 2.91
C MET A 627 13.12 7.47 4.17
N LEU A 628 14.09 8.39 4.02
CA LEU A 628 14.74 9.08 5.15
C LEU A 628 13.83 10.12 5.82
N SER A 629 12.87 10.67 5.11
CA SER A 629 11.99 11.71 5.65
C SER A 629 10.93 11.17 6.61
N LYS A 630 10.79 9.85 6.78
CA LYS A 630 9.67 9.21 7.48
C LYS A 630 10.11 8.35 8.67
N GLY A 631 9.35 8.41 9.77
CA GLY A 631 9.32 7.42 10.85
C GLY A 631 10.51 7.33 11.81
N HIS A 632 11.71 7.78 11.46
CA HIS A 632 12.90 7.57 12.27
C HIS A 632 13.27 8.79 13.10
N HIS A 633 13.76 8.56 14.33
CA HIS A 633 14.27 9.58 15.23
C HIS A 633 15.76 9.36 15.44
N PHE A 634 16.57 10.34 15.03
CA PHE A 634 18.01 10.35 15.22
C PHE A 634 18.42 11.62 15.99
N PRO A 635 18.58 11.54 17.30
CA PRO A 635 18.84 12.72 18.15
C PRO A 635 20.11 13.50 17.78
N ASN A 636 21.11 12.81 17.21
CA ASN A 636 22.40 13.40 16.83
C ASN A 636 22.42 14.00 15.41
N VAL A 637 21.30 13.94 14.67
CA VAL A 637 21.19 14.57 13.35
C VAL A 637 20.89 16.06 13.52
N THR A 638 21.88 16.90 13.23
CA THR A 638 21.80 18.37 13.32
C THR A 638 21.75 19.04 11.95
N LEU A 639 22.16 18.33 10.87
CA LEU A 639 22.15 18.85 9.51
C LEU A 639 21.34 17.95 8.58
N ALA A 640 20.45 18.56 7.78
CA ALA A 640 19.81 17.93 6.63
C ALA A 640 20.16 18.72 5.35
N VAL A 641 20.65 18.03 4.32
CA VAL A 641 20.98 18.64 3.02
C VAL A 641 20.03 18.07 1.98
N VAL A 642 19.32 18.93 1.27
CA VAL A 642 18.52 18.56 0.09
C VAL A 642 19.36 18.87 -1.15
N ALA A 643 19.85 17.83 -1.81
CA ALA A 643 20.81 17.97 -2.90
C ALA A 643 20.20 18.62 -4.17
N ASP A 644 18.89 18.45 -4.40
CA ASP A 644 18.17 19.12 -5.48
C ASP A 644 16.69 19.33 -5.08
N GLY A 645 16.35 20.56 -4.71
CA GLY A 645 14.98 20.98 -4.38
C GLY A 645 14.09 21.13 -5.61
N ASP A 646 14.66 21.48 -6.75
CA ASP A 646 13.91 21.79 -7.97
C ASP A 646 13.33 20.53 -8.62
N MET A 647 14.01 19.39 -8.49
CA MET A 647 13.55 18.13 -9.06
C MET A 647 12.14 17.77 -8.59
N GLY A 648 11.86 17.97 -7.29
CA GLY A 648 10.52 17.73 -6.74
C GLY A 648 9.47 18.68 -7.27
N LEU A 649 9.79 19.98 -7.32
CA LEU A 649 8.88 21.05 -7.77
C LEU A 649 8.50 20.91 -9.25
N ASN A 650 9.43 20.44 -10.06
CA ASN A 650 9.26 20.34 -11.51
C ASN A 650 8.83 18.97 -12.01
N MET A 651 8.43 18.06 -11.13
CA MET A 651 7.83 16.80 -11.58
C MET A 651 6.57 17.08 -12.44
N PRO A 652 6.33 16.31 -13.52
CA PRO A 652 5.18 16.51 -14.40
C PRO A 652 3.86 16.05 -13.76
N ASP A 653 3.55 16.59 -12.59
CA ASP A 653 2.36 16.32 -11.80
C ASP A 653 1.85 17.63 -11.20
N TYR A 654 0.54 17.88 -11.23
CA TYR A 654 -0.07 19.08 -10.65
C TYR A 654 0.14 19.20 -9.14
N ARG A 655 0.52 18.12 -8.45
CA ARG A 655 0.83 18.08 -7.01
C ARG A 655 2.31 18.26 -6.71
N SER A 656 3.14 18.58 -7.68
CA SER A 656 4.60 18.60 -7.48
C SER A 656 5.02 19.56 -6.38
N ALA A 657 4.46 20.76 -6.34
CA ALA A 657 4.74 21.75 -5.29
C ALA A 657 4.23 21.28 -3.92
N GLU A 658 3.00 20.75 -3.84
CA GLU A 658 2.43 20.18 -2.61
C GLU A 658 3.32 19.07 -2.02
N ARG A 659 3.73 18.11 -2.84
CA ARG A 659 4.59 16.99 -2.39
C ARG A 659 5.96 17.46 -1.95
N THR A 660 6.52 18.43 -2.67
CA THR A 660 7.82 18.99 -2.32
C THR A 660 7.74 19.74 -0.99
N PHE A 661 6.73 20.57 -0.81
CA PHE A 661 6.47 21.23 0.45
C PHE A 661 6.34 20.23 1.61
N GLN A 662 5.48 19.22 1.46
CA GLN A 662 5.26 18.17 2.46
C GLN A 662 6.55 17.44 2.82
N LEU A 663 7.31 17.00 1.81
CA LEU A 663 8.59 16.31 2.00
C LEU A 663 9.60 17.18 2.75
N LEU A 664 9.74 18.43 2.35
CA LEU A 664 10.75 19.33 2.92
C LEU A 664 10.41 19.76 4.35
N VAL A 665 9.15 20.06 4.63
CA VAL A 665 8.70 20.40 6.00
C VAL A 665 8.82 19.19 6.94
N GLN A 666 8.52 17.98 6.46
CA GLN A 666 8.74 16.76 7.24
C GLN A 666 10.21 16.47 7.48
N SER A 667 11.04 16.63 6.44
CA SER A 667 12.49 16.39 6.53
C SER A 667 13.18 17.43 7.42
N SER A 668 12.77 18.70 7.32
CA SER A 668 13.26 19.77 8.20
C SER A 668 12.93 19.49 9.66
N GLY A 669 11.73 18.97 9.93
CA GLY A 669 11.35 18.54 11.26
C GLY A 669 12.18 17.38 11.83
N ARG A 670 13.12 16.78 11.10
CA ARG A 670 14.05 15.72 11.58
C ARG A 670 15.34 16.28 12.15
N ALA A 671 15.86 17.35 11.58
CA ALA A 671 17.03 18.03 12.14
C ALA A 671 16.64 18.78 13.42
N GLY A 672 17.45 18.64 14.48
CA GLY A 672 17.22 19.38 15.73
C GLY A 672 16.07 18.87 16.59
N ARG A 673 15.83 17.56 16.62
CA ARG A 673 14.88 16.93 17.58
C ARG A 673 15.52 16.69 18.95
N GLY A 674 16.84 16.81 19.08
CA GLY A 674 17.56 16.79 20.34
C GLY A 674 17.63 18.20 20.94
N GLU A 675 18.50 18.37 21.92
CA GLU A 675 18.79 19.67 22.56
C GLU A 675 19.54 20.66 21.64
N LYS A 676 20.15 20.16 20.54
CA LYS A 676 20.93 20.96 19.61
C LYS A 676 20.04 21.54 18.49
N PRO A 677 20.23 22.82 18.10
CA PRO A 677 19.48 23.40 17.00
C PRO A 677 19.82 22.73 15.66
N GLY A 678 18.79 22.41 14.87
CA GLY A 678 18.94 21.82 13.55
C GLY A 678 19.15 22.87 12.45
N ARG A 679 19.85 22.48 11.39
CA ARG A 679 20.00 23.24 10.14
C ARG A 679 19.53 22.42 8.94
N VAL A 680 18.93 23.09 7.97
CA VAL A 680 18.53 22.47 6.70
C VAL A 680 19.07 23.31 5.56
N LEU A 681 19.87 22.73 4.67
CA LEU A 681 20.31 23.34 3.44
C LEU A 681 19.52 22.77 2.26
N ILE A 682 18.93 23.65 1.46
CA ILE A 682 18.20 23.25 0.24
C ILE A 682 18.88 23.88 -0.95
N GLN A 683 19.44 23.05 -1.83
CA GLN A 683 20.04 23.51 -3.09
C GLN A 683 18.94 23.68 -4.14
N THR A 684 18.92 24.84 -4.79
CA THR A 684 17.92 25.19 -5.82
C THR A 684 18.52 26.11 -6.90
N ARG A 685 18.06 25.96 -8.15
CA ARG A 685 18.39 26.87 -9.26
C ARG A 685 17.36 27.97 -9.44
N ASP A 686 16.17 27.80 -8.86
CA ASP A 686 15.09 28.80 -8.87
C ASP A 686 14.77 29.26 -7.44
N ILE A 687 15.67 30.08 -6.89
CA ILE A 687 15.55 30.63 -5.52
C ILE A 687 14.29 31.51 -5.33
N GLN A 688 13.68 31.97 -6.42
CA GLN A 688 12.49 32.82 -6.41
C GLN A 688 11.18 32.02 -6.47
N HIS A 689 11.22 30.68 -6.55
CA HIS A 689 10.01 29.89 -6.57
C HIS A 689 9.17 30.12 -5.31
N TYR A 690 7.88 30.40 -5.45
CA TYR A 690 6.98 30.76 -4.33
C TYR A 690 6.98 29.73 -3.19
N CYS A 691 7.20 28.46 -3.46
CA CYS A 691 7.17 27.40 -2.47
C CYS A 691 8.20 27.62 -1.35
N TRP A 692 9.37 28.21 -1.68
CA TRP A 692 10.48 28.36 -0.74
C TRP A 692 10.15 29.28 0.43
N GLN A 693 9.37 30.35 0.24
CA GLN A 693 8.98 31.24 1.34
C GLN A 693 8.18 30.48 2.41
N PHE A 694 7.26 29.62 1.98
CA PHE A 694 6.43 28.82 2.88
C PHE A 694 7.18 27.66 3.52
N VAL A 695 8.13 27.03 2.80
CA VAL A 695 9.03 26.02 3.36
C VAL A 695 9.90 26.62 4.45
N LYS A 696 10.49 27.80 4.23
CA LYS A 696 11.35 28.51 5.23
C LYS A 696 10.59 28.87 6.50
N SER A 697 9.36 29.34 6.37
CA SER A 697 8.53 29.71 7.53
C SER A 697 7.82 28.51 8.17
N GLY A 698 7.73 27.39 7.48
CA GLY A 698 6.88 26.25 7.87
C GLY A 698 5.37 26.57 7.77
N ASP A 699 5.01 27.60 7.03
CA ASP A 699 3.63 28.10 6.90
C ASP A 699 2.84 27.26 5.88
N TYR A 700 2.16 26.24 6.39
CA TYR A 700 1.29 25.40 5.56
C TYR A 700 0.05 26.14 5.09
N GLU A 701 -0.54 27.00 5.91
CA GLU A 701 -1.78 27.70 5.56
C GLU A 701 -1.55 28.72 4.45
N GLY A 702 -0.48 29.49 4.53
CA GLY A 702 -0.07 30.39 3.44
C GLY A 702 0.25 29.64 2.15
N PHE A 703 0.92 28.50 2.23
CA PHE A 703 1.14 27.62 1.09
C PHE A 703 -0.18 27.13 0.48
N TYR A 704 -1.12 26.68 1.33
CA TYR A 704 -2.44 26.24 0.89
C TYR A 704 -3.20 27.34 0.16
N GLU A 705 -3.25 28.57 0.70
CA GLU A 705 -3.96 29.70 0.05
C GLU A 705 -3.41 30.02 -1.34
N HIS A 706 -2.10 29.96 -1.50
CA HIS A 706 -1.46 30.14 -2.80
C HIS A 706 -1.81 29.01 -3.78
N GLU A 707 -1.62 27.77 -3.34
CA GLU A 707 -1.81 26.58 -4.17
C GLU A 707 -3.28 26.36 -4.56
N ILE A 708 -4.24 26.64 -3.65
CA ILE A 708 -5.66 26.46 -3.94
C ILE A 708 -6.15 27.44 -5.00
N ALA A 709 -5.62 28.67 -5.03
CA ALA A 709 -5.92 29.64 -6.06
C ALA A 709 -5.45 29.17 -7.46
N LEU A 710 -4.25 28.62 -7.55
CA LEU A 710 -3.72 28.03 -8.79
C LEU A 710 -4.59 26.85 -9.26
N ARG A 711 -4.99 25.97 -8.35
CA ARG A 711 -5.84 24.80 -8.67
C ARG A 711 -7.22 25.20 -9.16
N LYS A 712 -7.80 26.24 -8.59
CA LYS A 712 -9.08 26.80 -9.03
C LYS A 712 -8.96 27.32 -10.46
N GLN A 713 -7.95 28.13 -10.74
CA GLN A 713 -7.69 28.67 -12.07
C GLN A 713 -7.49 27.58 -13.15
N ARG A 714 -6.75 26.51 -12.78
CA ARG A 714 -6.37 25.43 -13.71
C ARG A 714 -7.36 24.26 -13.73
N ARG A 715 -8.46 24.36 -12.95
CA ARG A 715 -9.45 23.30 -12.79
C ARG A 715 -8.80 21.97 -12.40
N TYR A 716 -8.10 21.96 -11.27
CA TYR A 716 -7.56 20.78 -10.62
C TYR A 716 -8.30 20.48 -9.31
N PRO A 717 -8.19 19.27 -8.75
CA PRO A 717 -8.76 18.93 -7.44
C PRO A 717 -8.31 19.92 -6.34
N PRO A 718 -9.22 20.34 -5.46
CA PRO A 718 -10.54 19.77 -5.16
C PRO A 718 -11.70 20.22 -6.06
N PHE A 719 -11.53 21.19 -6.96
CA PHE A 719 -12.59 21.81 -7.76
C PHE A 719 -13.15 20.90 -8.86
N VAL A 720 -12.41 19.88 -9.24
CA VAL A 720 -12.83 18.84 -10.18
C VAL A 720 -12.42 17.47 -9.67
N LYS A 721 -13.08 16.42 -10.17
CA LYS A 721 -12.66 15.04 -10.02
C LYS A 721 -11.75 14.66 -11.18
N LEU A 722 -10.63 13.98 -10.89
CA LEU A 722 -9.72 13.44 -11.90
C LEU A 722 -9.84 11.93 -11.98
N ALA A 723 -9.92 11.41 -13.20
CA ALA A 723 -9.80 9.98 -13.46
C ALA A 723 -8.77 9.73 -14.55
N LEU A 724 -7.93 8.73 -14.33
CA LEU A 724 -6.92 8.31 -15.29
C LEU A 724 -7.30 6.96 -15.88
N ILE A 725 -7.44 6.91 -17.19
CA ILE A 725 -7.63 5.66 -17.91
C ILE A 725 -6.29 5.24 -18.48
N ARG A 726 -5.81 4.07 -18.07
CA ARG A 726 -4.59 3.47 -18.59
C ARG A 726 -4.93 2.42 -19.63
N LEU A 727 -4.30 2.51 -20.77
CA LEU A 727 -4.46 1.62 -21.90
C LEU A 727 -3.13 0.94 -22.18
N SER A 728 -3.11 -0.35 -22.43
CA SER A 728 -1.88 -1.03 -22.84
C SER A 728 -2.14 -2.24 -23.71
N TYR A 729 -1.21 -2.49 -24.67
CA TYR A 729 -1.25 -3.63 -25.56
C TYR A 729 0.16 -4.16 -25.85
N PRO A 730 0.32 -5.44 -26.25
CA PRO A 730 1.62 -6.00 -26.65
C PRO A 730 2.22 -5.16 -27.77
N TRP A 731 3.51 -4.86 -27.68
CA TRP A 731 4.18 -3.94 -28.62
C TRP A 731 4.17 -4.42 -30.09
N ASP A 732 4.03 -5.71 -30.33
CA ASP A 732 3.97 -6.39 -31.61
C ASP A 732 2.55 -6.53 -32.17
N TRP A 733 1.52 -6.19 -31.41
CA TRP A 733 0.13 -6.25 -31.87
C TRP A 733 -0.20 -5.09 -32.83
N LYS A 734 -0.39 -5.42 -34.11
CA LYS A 734 -0.58 -4.43 -35.19
C LYS A 734 -1.77 -3.52 -34.98
N ASP A 735 -2.89 -4.03 -34.46
CA ASP A 735 -4.13 -3.26 -34.28
C ASP A 735 -4.13 -2.42 -32.99
N GLY A 736 -3.13 -2.56 -32.12
CA GLY A 736 -3.10 -1.96 -30.80
C GLY A 736 -3.30 -0.45 -30.81
N GLN A 737 -2.58 0.27 -31.69
CA GLN A 737 -2.70 1.73 -31.79
C GLN A 737 -4.08 2.16 -32.32
N SER A 738 -4.63 1.46 -33.32
CA SER A 738 -5.96 1.72 -33.86
C SER A 738 -7.04 1.57 -32.80
N ARG A 739 -6.97 0.50 -32.01
CA ARG A 739 -7.90 0.24 -30.91
C ARG A 739 -7.82 1.28 -29.79
N VAL A 740 -6.62 1.71 -29.41
CA VAL A 740 -6.42 2.81 -28.46
C VAL A 740 -7.05 4.10 -28.99
N ASN A 741 -6.83 4.42 -30.25
CA ASN A 741 -7.40 5.61 -30.88
C ASN A 741 -8.94 5.56 -30.93
N ALA A 742 -9.52 4.42 -31.31
CA ALA A 742 -10.97 4.21 -31.35
C ALA A 742 -11.62 4.40 -29.96
N PHE A 743 -11.08 3.73 -28.93
CA PHE A 743 -11.55 3.90 -27.57
C PHE A 743 -11.45 5.34 -27.08
N SER A 744 -10.32 5.99 -27.35
CA SER A 744 -10.09 7.36 -26.91
C SER A 744 -10.99 8.36 -27.67
N ALA A 745 -11.34 8.07 -28.93
CA ALA A 745 -12.30 8.86 -29.70
C ALA A 745 -13.73 8.73 -29.14
N ALA A 746 -14.18 7.52 -28.83
CA ALA A 746 -15.46 7.27 -28.15
C ALA A 746 -15.51 7.98 -26.79
N LEU A 747 -14.45 7.86 -26.00
CA LEU A 747 -14.35 8.51 -24.69
C LEU A 747 -14.47 10.04 -24.80
N ARG A 748 -13.82 10.67 -25.80
CA ARG A 748 -13.92 12.12 -26.04
C ARG A 748 -15.31 12.53 -26.54
N ALA A 749 -15.94 11.72 -27.40
CA ALA A 749 -17.26 12.00 -27.94
C ALA A 749 -18.30 12.01 -26.82
N HIS A 750 -18.36 10.95 -26.00
CA HIS A 750 -19.25 10.88 -24.84
C HIS A 750 -18.91 11.91 -23.76
N GLY A 751 -17.61 12.20 -23.57
CA GLY A 751 -17.16 13.22 -22.63
C GLY A 751 -17.72 14.59 -23.01
N ARG A 752 -17.62 14.99 -24.30
CA ARG A 752 -18.17 16.24 -24.79
C ARG A 752 -19.68 16.32 -24.62
N ALA A 753 -20.40 15.23 -24.94
CA ALA A 753 -21.84 15.16 -24.77
C ALA A 753 -22.32 15.37 -23.33
N LEU A 754 -21.49 14.97 -22.35
CA LEU A 754 -21.75 15.13 -20.92
C LEU A 754 -21.04 16.34 -20.28
N GLY A 755 -20.46 17.23 -21.06
CA GLY A 755 -19.77 18.44 -20.59
C GLY A 755 -18.44 18.18 -19.88
N LEU A 756 -17.82 17.02 -20.10
CA LEU A 756 -16.54 16.66 -19.48
C LEU A 756 -15.34 17.02 -20.34
N THR A 757 -14.21 17.31 -19.69
CA THR A 757 -12.92 17.47 -20.39
C THR A 757 -12.18 16.13 -20.41
N VAL A 758 -11.93 15.61 -21.60
CA VAL A 758 -11.14 14.39 -21.83
C VAL A 758 -9.84 14.75 -22.58
N LEU A 759 -8.70 14.53 -21.95
CA LEU A 759 -7.37 14.79 -22.49
C LEU A 759 -6.72 13.47 -22.94
N GLY A 760 -5.92 13.52 -23.96
CA GLY A 760 -5.24 12.35 -24.54
C GLY A 760 -5.96 11.74 -25.75
N PRO A 761 -5.53 10.54 -26.26
CA PRO A 761 -4.54 9.66 -25.64
C PRO A 761 -3.12 10.24 -25.70
N ALA A 762 -2.42 10.19 -24.58
CA ALA A 762 -1.02 10.55 -24.49
C ALA A 762 -0.18 9.29 -24.18
N PRO A 763 1.05 9.16 -24.70
CA PRO A 763 1.95 8.10 -24.26
C PRO A 763 2.14 8.19 -22.74
N ALA A 764 2.12 7.06 -22.04
CA ALA A 764 2.47 7.05 -20.63
C ALA A 764 3.95 7.47 -20.43
N PRO A 765 4.35 8.03 -19.27
CA PRO A 765 5.75 8.42 -19.02
C PRO A 765 6.74 7.29 -19.27
N LEU A 766 6.43 6.09 -18.84
CA LEU A 766 7.09 4.87 -19.25
C LEU A 766 6.27 4.20 -20.36
N ALA A 767 6.52 4.63 -21.59
CA ALA A 767 5.73 4.23 -22.76
C ALA A 767 5.80 2.73 -23.08
N ARG A 768 6.84 2.02 -22.60
CA ARG A 768 7.00 0.56 -22.78
C ARG A 768 7.48 -0.09 -21.49
N ILE A 769 6.72 -1.07 -20.99
CA ILE A 769 7.08 -1.90 -19.84
C ILE A 769 6.66 -3.33 -20.14
N GLN A 770 7.53 -4.31 -19.84
CA GLN A 770 7.22 -5.74 -19.93
C GLN A 770 6.59 -6.13 -21.27
N GLY A 771 7.18 -5.66 -22.38
CA GLY A 771 6.69 -5.97 -23.73
C GLY A 771 5.37 -5.31 -24.12
N ARG A 772 4.86 -4.33 -23.36
CA ARG A 772 3.60 -3.63 -23.65
C ARG A 772 3.82 -2.14 -23.91
N THR A 773 3.15 -1.62 -24.93
CA THR A 773 3.03 -0.18 -25.20
C THR A 773 1.89 0.39 -24.36
N ARG A 774 2.10 1.59 -23.75
CA ARG A 774 1.20 2.18 -22.77
C ARG A 774 0.77 3.58 -23.17
N PHE A 775 -0.53 3.84 -23.04
CA PHE A 775 -1.16 5.14 -23.24
C PHE A 775 -2.04 5.50 -22.06
N GLN A 776 -2.38 6.76 -21.95
CA GLN A 776 -3.30 7.26 -20.93
C GLN A 776 -4.23 8.34 -21.45
N CYS A 777 -5.44 8.37 -20.89
CA CYS A 777 -6.41 9.46 -21.05
C CYS A 777 -6.76 10.00 -19.67
N LEU A 778 -6.84 11.32 -19.55
CA LEU A 778 -7.23 12.00 -18.31
C LEU A 778 -8.62 12.61 -18.48
N ILE A 779 -9.51 12.32 -17.54
CA ILE A 779 -10.86 12.89 -17.47
C ILE A 779 -10.90 13.89 -16.32
N LYS A 780 -11.38 15.11 -16.61
CA LYS A 780 -11.78 16.12 -15.60
C LYS A 780 -13.31 16.20 -15.59
N ALA A 781 -13.92 15.96 -14.43
CA ALA A 781 -15.36 15.94 -14.23
C ALA A 781 -15.75 16.63 -12.93
N ASP A 782 -17.01 17.04 -12.80
CA ASP A 782 -17.51 17.61 -11.56
C ASP A 782 -17.91 16.52 -10.55
N ALA A 783 -18.36 15.35 -11.04
CA ALA A 783 -18.81 14.24 -10.20
C ALA A 783 -18.39 12.85 -10.73
N TRP A 784 -18.19 11.89 -9.82
CA TRP A 784 -17.81 10.52 -10.16
C TRP A 784 -18.82 9.75 -11.03
N PRO A 785 -20.16 9.91 -10.86
CA PRO A 785 -21.12 9.24 -11.74
C PRO A 785 -20.90 9.56 -13.21
N GLN A 786 -20.59 10.80 -13.56
CA GLN A 786 -20.31 11.21 -14.93
C GLN A 786 -19.08 10.48 -15.51
N VAL A 787 -18.01 10.33 -14.73
CA VAL A 787 -16.81 9.58 -15.14
C VAL A 787 -17.15 8.12 -15.44
N ARG A 788 -17.92 7.48 -14.55
CA ARG A 788 -18.34 6.09 -14.75
C ARG A 788 -19.24 5.92 -15.97
N GLN A 789 -20.16 6.86 -16.19
CA GLN A 789 -21.06 6.85 -17.36
C GLN A 789 -20.28 6.96 -18.68
N VAL A 790 -19.36 7.92 -18.78
CA VAL A 790 -18.51 8.07 -19.98
C VAL A 790 -17.67 6.83 -20.23
N TYR A 791 -17.09 6.27 -19.18
CA TYR A 791 -16.30 5.05 -19.27
C TYR A 791 -17.11 3.85 -19.73
N ALA A 792 -18.31 3.66 -19.16
CA ALA A 792 -19.23 2.58 -19.53
C ALA A 792 -19.70 2.70 -20.99
N LEU A 793 -20.06 3.91 -21.44
CA LEU A 793 -20.47 4.17 -22.83
C LEU A 793 -19.33 3.88 -23.81
N ALA A 794 -18.12 4.34 -23.51
CA ALA A 794 -16.96 4.07 -24.35
C ALA A 794 -16.61 2.58 -24.43
N LEU A 795 -16.73 1.83 -23.33
CA LEU A 795 -16.56 0.38 -23.34
C LEU A 795 -17.64 -0.32 -24.17
N ARG A 796 -18.90 0.12 -24.09
CA ARG A 796 -20.01 -0.42 -24.88
C ARG A 796 -19.79 -0.24 -26.38
N ASP A 797 -19.30 0.91 -26.79
CA ASP A 797 -19.03 1.20 -28.21
C ASP A 797 -17.89 0.32 -28.79
N MET A 798 -16.98 -0.14 -27.92
CA MET A 798 -15.90 -1.06 -28.33
C MET A 798 -16.39 -2.51 -28.52
N GLY A 799 -17.57 -2.86 -28.01
CA GLY A 799 -18.08 -4.24 -28.02
C GLY A 799 -17.19 -5.20 -27.22
N THR A 800 -16.91 -6.37 -27.81
CA THR A 800 -16.01 -7.35 -27.17
C THR A 800 -14.57 -6.85 -27.25
N LEU A 801 -13.94 -6.63 -26.10
CA LEU A 801 -12.55 -6.21 -26.02
C LEU A 801 -11.62 -7.39 -26.36
N PRO A 802 -10.65 -7.19 -27.27
CA PRO A 802 -9.57 -8.15 -27.46
C PRO A 802 -8.77 -8.35 -26.17
N HIS A 803 -8.32 -9.58 -25.91
CA HIS A 803 -7.56 -9.93 -24.68
C HIS A 803 -6.19 -9.24 -24.63
N GLU A 804 -5.66 -8.81 -25.75
CA GLU A 804 -4.42 -8.04 -25.88
C GLU A 804 -4.58 -6.63 -25.32
N LEU A 805 -5.76 -6.02 -25.46
CA LEU A 805 -6.01 -4.66 -24.99
C LEU A 805 -6.42 -4.67 -23.52
N ARG A 806 -5.60 -4.08 -22.67
CA ARG A 806 -5.92 -3.88 -21.25
C ARG A 806 -6.34 -2.43 -21.05
N ILE A 807 -7.51 -2.23 -20.46
CA ILE A 807 -8.06 -0.93 -20.10
C ILE A 807 -8.30 -0.95 -18.57
N SER A 808 -7.84 0.07 -17.88
CA SER A 808 -8.09 0.24 -16.45
C SER A 808 -8.48 1.67 -16.12
N LEU A 809 -9.47 1.83 -15.24
CA LEU A 809 -9.93 3.10 -14.71
C LEU A 809 -9.35 3.29 -13.32
N ASP A 810 -8.68 4.42 -13.09
CA ASP A 810 -8.15 4.85 -11.80
C ASP A 810 -8.82 6.17 -11.41
N LEU A 811 -9.69 6.10 -10.40
CA LEU A 811 -10.36 7.27 -9.84
C LEU A 811 -9.45 7.94 -8.82
N ASP A 812 -9.34 9.27 -8.89
CA ASP A 812 -8.47 10.07 -8.02
C ASP A 812 -7.00 9.56 -8.04
N PRO A 813 -6.34 9.57 -9.21
CA PRO A 813 -4.97 9.08 -9.32
C PRO A 813 -4.02 9.92 -8.47
N VAL A 814 -3.17 9.25 -7.69
CA VAL A 814 -2.13 9.93 -6.91
C VAL A 814 -0.85 10.08 -7.73
N ASN A 815 -0.53 9.10 -8.55
CA ASN A 815 0.64 9.12 -9.40
C ASN A 815 0.19 9.18 -10.87
N MET A 816 0.59 10.25 -11.53
CA MET A 816 0.27 10.48 -12.94
C MET A 816 1.42 10.07 -13.87
N LEU A 817 2.51 9.52 -13.31
CA LEU A 817 3.72 9.10 -14.03
C LEU A 817 3.70 7.62 -14.41
#